data_d6756f998ec862aeb319570c1a975892
#
_entry.id   d6756f998ec862aeb319570c1a975892
#
_cell.length_a   1.000
_cell.length_b   1.000
_cell.length_c   1.000
_cell.angle_alpha   90.00
_cell.angle_beta   90.00
_cell.angle_gamma   90.00
#
_symmetry.space_group_name_H-M   'P 1'
#
loop_
_entity.id
_entity.type
_entity.pdbx_description
1 polymer ?
#
loop_
_entity_poly.entity_id
_entity_poly.type
_entity_poly.pdbx_seq_one_letter_code
_entity_poly.pdbx_strand_id
1 'polypeptide(L)'
;RQKQRGPESSESTIGGYQQLTLATDGQVQPDRKMATQKGDRKNLLAITGAAAFIAVAVKFVIDAINSKKNQLKKKDLRGSNVRANLSASEIVKLADRLIANSKAVHDTVASVPLDKVTYTNVILPLEQLEAYQFPLVQSCVFPKFVSTSEEIRKASAEAERRIDAHASACSQREDVYRVVKAFAAKGEWTSMELKRYTQFLVRDFERNGMNLTLTKREELQRLRAQIDELSMRYIQNLNDDKSFLLLDHSELLGLPLEFLKSLDKSENDKYKISLRRHHVSAVLDLCKVGLTRRVVAVAYGRRCEANLPILEKLVQLRHKSARLLGYTNYADFVVDRRMAMSSSKVFEFLEDISASLNDLASRELTLLKDVKKKEEGEIPFGIEDLPYYVKKVEEEQFDLDFEAVKQYFPVSLVQSGIFKVCQDVFGLRFEKVDDAEVWHSDVQLFSVFDLNSTDLLGYFYLDMYTREGKYGQTCVVPLQNSSVTNGSRQIPVALLVTQIKKEVGGDPVLLRFSEVLKFFHEFGHVVHYICNHASFAKFGGLQLDPDFVEIPAQIWKPLMNRCYEMPSLKLISGFHQDITKPINDDVCKSLKRWRCSFSALKLKQEILYCKLSLFKKVIGLFDQIIHSTENVDIVGLFKHLHPKVMLGLLMLEGTNPASCFPSTAIGCEAACYSHIWSQVFAADIYASKFRDDIFNQHTGMHFRNKYPLASHALNLVPENLILAALTTCTL
;
A
#
# COMPACT_ATOMS: atom_id res chain seq x y z
N ARG A 1 37.84 -0.02 20.33
CA ARG A 1 36.44 0.10 20.71
C ARG A 1 35.60 -0.03 19.43
N GLN A 2 35.21 -1.25 19.16
CA GLN A 2 34.35 -1.63 18.03
C GLN A 2 32.94 -1.15 18.26
N LYS A 3 32.40 -0.35 17.35
CA LYS A 3 30.96 -0.17 17.19
C LYS A 3 30.49 -1.11 16.09
N GLN A 4 29.83 -2.17 16.48
CA GLN A 4 29.05 -3.03 15.59
C GLN A 4 27.86 -2.22 15.07
N ARG A 5 27.80 -2.04 13.75
CA ARG A 5 26.61 -1.56 13.05
C ARG A 5 25.70 -2.76 12.82
N GLY A 6 24.48 -2.69 13.31
CA GLY A 6 23.43 -3.65 13.00
C GLY A 6 23.00 -3.61 11.53
N PRO A 7 22.40 -4.69 11.01
CA PRO A 7 22.00 -4.77 9.61
C PRO A 7 20.82 -3.85 9.31
N GLU A 8 20.97 -3.05 8.26
CA GLU A 8 19.88 -2.26 7.68
C GLU A 8 18.80 -3.20 7.16
N SER A 9 17.59 -3.02 7.68
CA SER A 9 16.40 -3.77 7.29
C SER A 9 16.00 -3.45 5.83
N SER A 10 15.83 -4.52 5.06
CA SER A 10 15.30 -4.51 3.70
C SER A 10 13.94 -3.81 3.58
N GLU A 11 13.80 -2.99 2.54
CA GLU A 11 12.56 -2.35 2.14
C GLU A 11 11.47 -3.38 1.82
N SER A 12 10.53 -3.58 2.72
CA SER A 12 9.29 -4.30 2.41
C SER A 12 8.16 -3.29 2.16
N THR A 13 7.61 -3.37 0.96
CA THR A 13 6.48 -2.53 0.52
C THR A 13 5.22 -2.96 1.25
N ILE A 14 4.57 -2.05 1.96
CA ILE A 14 3.21 -2.28 2.46
C ILE A 14 2.25 -2.03 1.29
N GLY A 15 1.94 -3.07 0.60
CA GLY A 15 0.90 -3.08 -0.41
C GLY A 15 0.19 -4.42 -0.33
N GLY A 16 -0.95 -4.44 0.31
CA GLY A 16 -1.82 -5.60 0.39
C GLY A 16 -1.35 -6.67 1.39
N TYR A 17 -2.16 -6.89 2.39
CA TYR A 17 -2.09 -8.06 3.25
C TYR A 17 -2.30 -9.33 2.41
N GLN A 18 -1.24 -9.91 1.90
CA GLN A 18 -1.24 -11.27 1.37
C GLN A 18 0.04 -11.97 1.80
N GLN A 19 -0.15 -12.85 2.70
CA GLN A 19 0.56 -14.08 3.04
C GLN A 19 2.06 -14.16 2.73
N LEU A 20 2.86 -14.07 3.79
CA LEU A 20 4.19 -14.68 3.85
C LEU A 20 4.13 -15.76 4.93
N THR A 21 3.87 -16.98 4.54
CA THR A 21 4.04 -18.15 5.39
C THR A 21 5.44 -18.71 5.18
N LEU A 22 6.25 -18.64 6.20
CA LEU A 22 7.49 -19.41 6.29
C LEU A 22 7.15 -20.81 6.80
N ALA A 23 7.32 -21.82 5.95
CA ALA A 23 7.33 -23.22 6.37
C ALA A 23 8.73 -23.58 6.90
N THR A 24 8.82 -24.01 8.14
CA THR A 24 9.96 -24.76 8.63
C THR A 24 9.48 -26.14 9.07
N ASP A 25 10.06 -27.17 8.46
CA ASP A 25 9.85 -28.57 8.79
C ASP A 25 10.20 -28.89 10.23
N GLY A 26 9.30 -29.64 10.86
CA GLY A 26 9.52 -30.30 12.12
C GLY A 26 8.59 -31.51 12.23
N GLN A 27 9.09 -32.66 11.82
CA GLN A 27 8.38 -33.96 11.96
C GLN A 27 8.15 -34.32 13.41
N VAL A 28 6.90 -34.66 13.78
CA VAL A 28 6.61 -35.55 14.90
C VAL A 28 5.48 -36.49 14.49
N GLN A 29 5.77 -37.79 14.57
CA GLN A 29 4.85 -38.89 14.30
C GLN A 29 3.78 -39.04 15.39
N PRO A 30 2.57 -39.56 15.07
CA PRO A 30 1.53 -39.83 16.05
C PRO A 30 1.54 -41.29 16.50
N ASP A 31 1.44 -41.49 17.79
CA ASP A 31 1.12 -42.77 18.38
C ASP A 31 -0.38 -43.04 18.47
N ARG A 32 -0.76 -44.24 18.02
CA ARG A 32 -2.10 -44.81 18.11
C ARG A 32 -2.39 -45.34 19.49
N LYS A 33 -3.63 -45.21 19.99
CA LYS A 33 -4.39 -46.34 20.54
C LYS A 33 -5.89 -46.06 20.64
N MET A 34 -6.62 -47.12 20.26
CA MET A 34 -8.09 -47.29 20.26
C MET A 34 -8.71 -47.30 21.65
N ALA A 35 -9.99 -46.94 21.72
CA ALA A 35 -11.02 -47.82 22.26
C ALA A 35 -12.44 -47.26 22.02
N THR A 36 -13.30 -48.15 21.60
CA THR A 36 -14.72 -48.07 21.29
C THR A 36 -15.61 -47.90 22.52
N GLN A 37 -16.75 -47.17 22.36
CA GLN A 37 -18.08 -47.65 22.81
C GLN A 37 -19.23 -46.82 22.23
N LYS A 38 -20.20 -47.52 21.69
CA LYS A 38 -21.52 -47.04 21.18
C LYS A 38 -22.48 -46.78 22.34
N GLY A 39 -23.34 -45.79 22.21
CA GLY A 39 -24.53 -45.63 23.04
C GLY A 39 -25.40 -44.44 22.64
N ASP A 40 -26.59 -44.71 22.26
CA ASP A 40 -27.69 -43.86 21.81
C ASP A 40 -27.94 -42.59 22.64
N ARG A 41 -27.95 -41.42 21.97
CA ARG A 41 -28.64 -40.20 22.41
C ARG A 41 -28.90 -39.27 21.22
N LYS A 42 -29.89 -39.59 20.38
CA LYS A 42 -30.19 -38.79 19.17
C LYS A 42 -31.23 -37.66 19.35
N ASN A 43 -31.83 -37.45 20.52
CA ASN A 43 -32.94 -36.50 20.67
C ASN A 43 -32.72 -35.37 21.72
N LEU A 44 -31.50 -35.17 22.27
CA LEU A 44 -31.26 -34.09 23.21
C LEU A 44 -30.35 -32.96 22.66
N LEU A 45 -29.80 -33.13 21.48
CA LEU A 45 -28.77 -32.22 20.89
C LEU A 45 -29.36 -31.02 20.12
N ALA A 46 -30.61 -31.01 19.76
CA ALA A 46 -31.24 -29.91 19.02
C ALA A 46 -31.63 -28.70 19.90
N ILE A 47 -31.86 -28.92 21.19
CA ILE A 47 -32.22 -27.85 22.16
C ILE A 47 -30.97 -27.29 22.84
N THR A 48 -29.88 -28.06 22.95
CA THR A 48 -28.62 -27.62 23.54
C THR A 48 -27.78 -26.77 22.62
N GLY A 49 -27.93 -26.87 21.29
CA GLY A 49 -27.20 -26.07 20.30
C GLY A 49 -27.56 -24.58 20.39
N ALA A 50 -28.85 -24.24 20.45
CA ALA A 50 -29.31 -22.85 20.58
C ALA A 50 -28.93 -22.25 21.94
N ALA A 51 -29.01 -23.06 23.03
CA ALA A 51 -28.60 -22.62 24.36
C ALA A 51 -27.09 -22.46 24.49
N ALA A 52 -26.28 -23.28 23.81
CA ALA A 52 -24.83 -23.12 23.75
C ALA A 52 -24.42 -21.88 22.94
N PHE A 53 -25.15 -21.55 21.88
CA PHE A 53 -24.93 -20.33 21.07
C PHE A 53 -25.22 -19.07 21.91
N ILE A 54 -26.35 -19.06 22.61
CA ILE A 54 -26.69 -17.96 23.53
C ILE A 54 -25.68 -17.90 24.67
N ALA A 55 -25.19 -19.03 25.19
CA ALA A 55 -24.20 -19.08 26.25
C ALA A 55 -22.82 -18.61 25.77
N VAL A 56 -22.38 -18.89 24.56
CA VAL A 56 -21.12 -18.39 23.99
C VAL A 56 -21.23 -16.90 23.70
N ALA A 57 -22.32 -16.43 23.08
CA ALA A 57 -22.56 -15.01 22.85
C ALA A 57 -22.71 -14.23 24.19
N VAL A 58 -23.42 -14.79 25.16
CA VAL A 58 -23.58 -14.23 26.52
C VAL A 58 -22.26 -14.27 27.28
N LYS A 59 -21.45 -15.32 27.15
CA LYS A 59 -20.10 -15.36 27.74
C LYS A 59 -19.17 -14.32 27.13
N PHE A 60 -19.23 -14.07 25.81
CA PHE A 60 -18.52 -12.98 25.16
C PHE A 60 -18.96 -11.60 25.67
N VAL A 61 -20.28 -11.41 25.82
CA VAL A 61 -20.84 -10.16 26.37
C VAL A 61 -20.46 -10.02 27.87
N ILE A 62 -20.50 -11.11 28.64
CA ILE A 62 -20.11 -11.12 30.05
C ILE A 62 -18.59 -10.95 30.21
N ASP A 63 -17.76 -11.57 29.36
CA ASP A 63 -16.31 -11.37 29.40
C ASP A 63 -15.93 -9.96 28.94
N ALA A 64 -16.66 -9.39 27.97
CA ALA A 64 -16.54 -7.98 27.58
C ALA A 64 -17.00 -7.01 28.71
N ILE A 65 -18.07 -7.35 29.44
CA ILE A 65 -18.57 -6.59 30.59
C ILE A 65 -17.67 -6.75 31.82
N ASN A 66 -17.14 -7.94 32.07
CA ASN A 66 -16.23 -8.20 33.20
C ASN A 66 -14.82 -7.66 32.94
N SER A 67 -14.35 -7.60 31.71
CA SER A 67 -13.13 -6.86 31.36
C SER A 67 -13.30 -5.36 31.61
N LYS A 68 -14.51 -4.82 31.42
CA LYS A 68 -14.85 -3.43 31.77
C LYS A 68 -14.83 -3.16 33.30
N LYS A 69 -15.13 -4.11 34.12
CA LYS A 69 -15.14 -3.92 35.60
C LYS A 69 -13.75 -3.92 36.23
N ASN A 70 -12.75 -4.53 35.61
CA ASN A 70 -11.38 -4.62 36.15
C ASN A 70 -10.40 -3.58 35.62
N GLN A 71 -10.84 -2.65 34.78
CA GLN A 71 -10.04 -1.52 34.28
C GLN A 71 -10.62 -0.17 34.72
N LEU A 72 -10.74 0.04 36.00
CA LEU A 72 -11.04 1.35 36.59
C LEU A 72 -9.80 2.24 36.49
N LYS A 73 -9.96 3.35 35.70
CA LYS A 73 -9.15 4.57 35.61
C LYS A 73 -8.23 4.75 34.39
N LYS A 74 -8.67 4.41 33.16
CA LYS A 74 -8.18 5.11 31.95
C LYS A 74 -9.41 5.44 31.11
N LYS A 75 -9.47 6.64 30.50
CA LYS A 75 -10.54 7.05 29.61
C LYS A 75 -10.54 6.12 28.39
N ASP A 76 -11.37 5.07 28.42
CA ASP A 76 -11.61 4.23 27.25
C ASP A 76 -12.13 5.10 26.11
N LEU A 77 -11.51 5.05 24.94
CA LEU A 77 -11.99 5.72 23.73
C LEU A 77 -13.37 5.15 23.37
N ARG A 78 -14.36 6.02 23.35
CA ARG A 78 -15.74 5.62 23.07
C ARG A 78 -15.82 4.90 21.71
N GLY A 79 -16.19 3.62 21.73
CA GLY A 79 -16.36 2.80 20.52
C GLY A 79 -15.07 2.23 19.92
N SER A 80 -13.91 2.33 20.61
CA SER A 80 -12.65 1.70 20.21
C SER A 80 -12.34 0.46 21.07
N ASN A 81 -11.89 -0.60 20.39
CA ASN A 81 -11.36 -1.82 21.02
C ASN A 81 -9.84 -1.96 20.84
N VAL A 82 -9.18 -0.94 20.30
CA VAL A 82 -7.72 -0.92 20.07
C VAL A 82 -7.00 -0.81 21.41
N ARG A 83 -5.95 -1.60 21.60
CA ARG A 83 -5.06 -1.59 22.75
C ARG A 83 -3.69 -1.05 22.34
N ALA A 84 -3.35 0.13 22.83
CA ALA A 84 -2.16 0.84 22.39
C ALA A 84 -0.86 0.33 23.07
N ASN A 85 -0.93 -0.13 24.32
CA ASN A 85 0.23 -0.50 25.14
C ASN A 85 0.13 -1.93 25.65
N LEU A 86 0.54 -2.89 24.81
CA LEU A 86 0.65 -4.29 25.20
C LEU A 86 2.13 -4.64 25.43
N SER A 87 2.42 -5.36 26.50
CA SER A 87 3.71 -6.01 26.71
C SER A 87 3.89 -7.20 25.76
N ALA A 88 5.11 -7.65 25.56
CA ALA A 88 5.41 -8.80 24.69
C ALA A 88 4.63 -10.05 25.10
N SER A 89 4.51 -10.33 26.42
CA SER A 89 3.74 -11.48 26.92
C SER A 89 2.22 -11.34 26.70
N GLU A 90 1.68 -10.12 26.78
CA GLU A 90 0.26 -9.86 26.51
C GLU A 90 -0.06 -10.02 25.04
N ILE A 91 0.83 -9.58 24.13
CA ILE A 91 0.69 -9.79 22.69
C ILE A 91 0.57 -11.27 22.35
N VAL A 92 1.47 -12.11 22.86
CA VAL A 92 1.45 -13.56 22.61
C VAL A 92 0.17 -14.20 23.17
N LYS A 93 -0.20 -13.89 24.42
CA LYS A 93 -1.42 -14.41 25.03
C LYS A 93 -2.69 -13.95 24.32
N LEU A 94 -2.70 -12.73 23.78
CA LEU A 94 -3.83 -12.20 23.00
C LEU A 94 -3.94 -12.95 21.67
N ALA A 95 -2.82 -13.16 20.97
CA ALA A 95 -2.78 -13.91 19.71
C ALA A 95 -3.32 -15.35 19.92
N ASP A 96 -2.91 -16.06 21.00
CA ASP A 96 -3.41 -17.40 21.31
C ASP A 96 -4.92 -17.41 21.50
N ARG A 97 -5.46 -16.43 22.23
CA ARG A 97 -6.91 -16.31 22.45
C ARG A 97 -7.67 -16.01 21.16
N LEU A 98 -7.12 -15.15 20.30
CA LEU A 98 -7.73 -14.83 19.02
C LEU A 98 -7.80 -16.04 18.09
N ILE A 99 -6.72 -16.82 18.02
CA ILE A 99 -6.65 -18.07 17.25
C ILE A 99 -7.67 -19.09 17.78
N ALA A 100 -7.69 -19.31 19.09
CA ALA A 100 -8.62 -20.26 19.70
C ALA A 100 -10.09 -19.86 19.49
N ASN A 101 -10.40 -18.57 19.62
CA ASN A 101 -11.74 -18.05 19.39
C ASN A 101 -12.16 -18.18 17.91
N SER A 102 -11.27 -17.81 17.00
CA SER A 102 -11.52 -17.96 15.55
C SER A 102 -11.81 -19.42 15.18
N LYS A 103 -10.99 -20.35 15.72
CA LYS A 103 -11.22 -21.78 15.51
C LYS A 103 -12.61 -22.22 16.01
N ALA A 104 -12.99 -21.83 17.22
CA ALA A 104 -14.27 -22.20 17.82
C ALA A 104 -15.47 -21.69 16.97
N VAL A 105 -15.41 -20.46 16.46
CA VAL A 105 -16.48 -19.90 15.61
C VAL A 105 -16.55 -20.66 14.29
N HIS A 106 -15.43 -20.93 13.63
CA HIS A 106 -15.41 -21.70 12.38
C HIS A 106 -15.92 -23.14 12.59
N ASP A 107 -15.56 -23.79 13.72
CA ASP A 107 -16.07 -25.13 14.06
C ASP A 107 -17.58 -25.10 14.28
N THR A 108 -18.10 -24.07 14.91
CA THR A 108 -19.54 -23.89 15.11
C THR A 108 -20.28 -23.71 13.78
N VAL A 109 -19.78 -22.83 12.89
CA VAL A 109 -20.38 -22.63 11.57
C VAL A 109 -20.32 -23.92 10.75
N ALA A 110 -19.19 -24.63 10.78
CA ALA A 110 -19.06 -25.90 10.05
C ALA A 110 -20.03 -27.00 10.52
N SER A 111 -20.47 -26.94 11.77
CA SER A 111 -21.41 -27.90 12.35
C SER A 111 -22.87 -27.70 11.92
N VAL A 112 -23.22 -26.61 11.25
CA VAL A 112 -24.57 -26.28 10.81
C VAL A 112 -25.02 -27.25 9.69
N PRO A 113 -26.14 -27.96 9.84
CA PRO A 113 -26.69 -28.78 8.74
C PRO A 113 -27.04 -27.96 7.53
N LEU A 114 -26.74 -28.47 6.32
CA LEU A 114 -26.89 -27.72 5.06
C LEU A 114 -28.36 -27.33 4.74
N ASP A 115 -29.33 -28.09 5.23
CA ASP A 115 -30.75 -27.79 5.12
C ASP A 115 -31.21 -26.68 6.09
N LYS A 116 -30.44 -26.40 7.14
CA LYS A 116 -30.80 -25.43 8.20
C LYS A 116 -29.95 -24.15 8.19
N VAL A 117 -29.25 -23.90 7.11
CA VAL A 117 -28.40 -22.68 6.99
C VAL A 117 -29.27 -21.43 6.96
N THR A 118 -28.89 -20.41 7.73
CA THR A 118 -29.55 -19.10 7.83
C THR A 118 -28.48 -18.01 7.99
N TYR A 119 -28.84 -16.74 7.81
CA TYR A 119 -27.96 -15.62 8.11
C TYR A 119 -27.42 -15.70 9.55
N THR A 120 -28.28 -15.99 10.52
CA THR A 120 -27.95 -15.94 11.94
C THR A 120 -27.00 -17.04 12.41
N ASN A 121 -26.98 -18.21 11.75
CA ASN A 121 -26.12 -19.32 12.17
C ASN A 121 -24.87 -19.52 11.26
N VAL A 122 -24.79 -18.84 10.11
CA VAL A 122 -23.65 -18.97 9.18
C VAL A 122 -22.90 -17.66 9.01
N ILE A 123 -23.57 -16.61 8.56
CA ILE A 123 -22.91 -15.36 8.17
C ILE A 123 -22.66 -14.45 9.36
N LEU A 124 -23.68 -14.25 10.20
CA LEU A 124 -23.58 -13.37 11.37
C LEU A 124 -22.42 -13.75 12.34
N PRO A 125 -22.15 -15.03 12.64
CA PRO A 125 -21.00 -15.39 13.46
C PRO A 125 -19.64 -15.04 12.83
N LEU A 126 -19.50 -15.18 11.52
CA LEU A 126 -18.28 -14.84 10.78
C LEU A 126 -18.07 -13.31 10.72
N GLU A 127 -19.16 -12.57 10.47
CA GLU A 127 -19.17 -11.11 10.47
C GLU A 127 -18.79 -10.55 11.85
N GLN A 128 -19.42 -11.06 12.91
CA GLN A 128 -19.11 -10.65 14.29
C GLN A 128 -17.69 -11.00 14.69
N LEU A 129 -17.20 -12.16 14.28
CA LEU A 129 -15.81 -12.57 14.50
C LEU A 129 -14.86 -11.58 13.87
N GLU A 130 -15.08 -11.23 12.61
CA GLU A 130 -14.21 -10.30 11.86
C GLU A 130 -14.23 -8.91 12.49
N ALA A 131 -15.41 -8.35 12.78
CA ALA A 131 -15.57 -7.04 13.39
C ALA A 131 -14.89 -6.95 14.77
N TYR A 132 -15.06 -7.99 15.59
CA TYR A 132 -14.47 -8.04 16.93
C TYR A 132 -12.96 -8.29 16.93
N GLN A 133 -12.49 -9.21 16.08
CA GLN A 133 -11.09 -9.61 16.08
C GLN A 133 -10.17 -8.59 15.41
N PHE A 134 -10.62 -7.90 14.37
CA PHE A 134 -9.77 -7.00 13.60
C PHE A 134 -8.98 -6.00 14.48
N PRO A 135 -9.60 -5.20 15.38
CA PRO A 135 -8.86 -4.26 16.22
C PRO A 135 -7.90 -4.94 17.21
N LEU A 136 -8.21 -6.14 17.67
CA LEU A 136 -7.34 -6.90 18.58
C LEU A 136 -6.16 -7.54 17.85
N VAL A 137 -6.37 -8.02 16.63
CA VAL A 137 -5.29 -8.48 15.73
C VAL A 137 -4.37 -7.31 15.44
N GLN A 138 -4.92 -6.16 15.07
CA GLN A 138 -4.11 -4.96 14.82
C GLN A 138 -3.35 -4.52 16.07
N SER A 139 -3.94 -4.64 17.27
CA SER A 139 -3.24 -4.37 18.55
C SER A 139 -2.04 -5.30 18.78
N CYS A 140 -2.07 -6.54 18.25
CA CYS A 140 -0.91 -7.43 18.27
C CYS A 140 0.14 -7.06 17.20
N VAL A 141 -0.28 -6.55 16.05
CA VAL A 141 0.55 -6.40 14.83
C VAL A 141 1.21 -5.03 14.73
N PHE A 142 0.47 -3.92 15.02
CA PHE A 142 1.02 -2.58 14.81
C PHE A 142 2.25 -2.24 15.66
N PRO A 143 2.49 -2.83 16.86
CA PRO A 143 3.67 -2.50 17.67
C PRO A 143 5.00 -2.80 16.97
N LYS A 144 5.03 -3.74 16.00
CA LYS A 144 6.25 -3.99 15.21
C LYS A 144 6.71 -2.79 14.40
N PHE A 145 5.77 -1.87 14.05
CA PHE A 145 6.07 -0.67 13.27
C PHE A 145 6.49 0.54 14.11
N VAL A 146 6.13 0.57 15.40
CA VAL A 146 6.20 1.79 16.20
C VAL A 146 6.94 1.65 17.54
N SER A 147 7.12 0.43 18.05
CA SER A 147 7.74 0.22 19.36
C SER A 147 9.25 0.43 19.32
N THR A 148 9.78 1.11 20.34
CA THR A 148 11.23 1.22 20.60
C THR A 148 11.81 -0.07 21.18
N SER A 149 10.99 -0.90 21.86
CA SER A 149 11.41 -2.19 22.42
C SER A 149 11.53 -3.26 21.34
N GLU A 150 12.73 -3.83 21.21
CA GLU A 150 12.98 -4.95 20.29
C GLU A 150 12.17 -6.20 20.67
N GLU A 151 12.01 -6.46 21.98
CA GLU A 151 11.23 -7.58 22.49
C GLU A 151 9.76 -7.49 22.03
N ILE A 152 9.15 -6.30 22.14
CA ILE A 152 7.77 -6.06 21.68
C ILE A 152 7.68 -6.22 20.17
N ARG A 153 8.65 -5.70 19.40
CA ARG A 153 8.65 -5.87 17.93
C ARG A 153 8.74 -7.34 17.51
N LYS A 154 9.59 -8.12 18.17
CA LYS A 154 9.72 -9.58 17.93
C LYS A 154 8.43 -10.33 18.29
N ALA A 155 7.85 -10.06 19.46
CA ALA A 155 6.58 -10.66 19.88
C ALA A 155 5.43 -10.30 18.91
N SER A 156 5.40 -9.06 18.43
CA SER A 156 4.42 -8.58 17.46
C SER A 156 4.57 -9.28 16.11
N ALA A 157 5.78 -9.43 15.59
CA ALA A 157 6.04 -10.15 14.34
C ALA A 157 5.69 -11.64 14.44
N GLU A 158 5.99 -12.28 15.56
CA GLU A 158 5.62 -13.69 15.81
C GLU A 158 4.11 -13.87 15.94
N ALA A 159 3.43 -12.95 16.65
CA ALA A 159 1.97 -12.96 16.74
C ALA A 159 1.31 -12.83 15.37
N GLU A 160 1.78 -11.91 14.51
CA GLU A 160 1.31 -11.77 13.13
C GLU A 160 1.49 -13.07 12.35
N ARG A 161 2.70 -13.62 12.34
CA ARG A 161 2.99 -14.87 11.62
C ARG A 161 2.04 -16.00 12.02
N ARG A 162 1.73 -16.14 13.33
CA ARG A 162 0.83 -17.19 13.83
C ARG A 162 -0.62 -16.92 13.49
N ILE A 163 -1.07 -15.67 13.56
CA ILE A 163 -2.43 -15.28 13.21
C ILE A 163 -2.65 -15.48 11.70
N ASP A 164 -1.69 -15.08 10.85
CA ASP A 164 -1.77 -15.25 9.40
C ASP A 164 -1.76 -16.72 8.99
N ALA A 165 -0.94 -17.55 9.64
CA ALA A 165 -0.94 -18.99 9.41
C ALA A 165 -2.31 -19.61 9.77
N HIS A 166 -2.93 -19.19 10.88
CA HIS A 166 -4.27 -19.62 11.25
C HIS A 166 -5.34 -19.12 10.26
N ALA A 167 -5.28 -17.85 9.83
CA ALA A 167 -6.20 -17.29 8.83
C ALA A 167 -6.11 -18.05 7.50
N SER A 168 -4.90 -18.40 7.07
CA SER A 168 -4.66 -19.24 5.90
C SER A 168 -5.29 -20.63 6.05
N ALA A 169 -5.14 -21.27 7.21
CA ALA A 169 -5.78 -22.55 7.50
C ALA A 169 -7.32 -22.44 7.48
N CYS A 170 -7.89 -21.36 8.01
CA CYS A 170 -9.34 -21.11 7.97
C CYS A 170 -9.87 -20.95 6.54
N SER A 171 -9.13 -20.28 5.68
CA SER A 171 -9.51 -20.08 4.27
C SER A 171 -9.48 -21.37 3.42
N GLN A 172 -8.91 -22.45 3.96
CA GLN A 172 -8.85 -23.78 3.34
C GLN A 172 -9.85 -24.80 3.97
N ARG A 173 -10.77 -24.33 4.81
CA ARG A 173 -11.79 -25.18 5.45
C ARG A 173 -12.96 -25.49 4.51
N GLU A 174 -12.94 -26.68 3.93
CA GLU A 174 -14.01 -27.15 3.03
C GLU A 174 -15.37 -27.28 3.74
N ASP A 175 -15.37 -27.68 5.01
CA ASP A 175 -16.58 -27.82 5.83
C ASP A 175 -17.29 -26.46 6.00
N VAL A 176 -16.55 -25.39 6.28
CA VAL A 176 -17.08 -24.01 6.36
C VAL A 176 -17.54 -23.53 4.98
N TYR A 177 -16.73 -23.76 3.93
CA TYR A 177 -17.08 -23.38 2.57
C TYR A 177 -18.43 -23.98 2.12
N ARG A 178 -18.68 -25.27 2.39
CA ARG A 178 -19.94 -25.92 2.01
C ARG A 178 -21.15 -25.26 2.67
N VAL A 179 -21.04 -24.88 3.93
CA VAL A 179 -22.12 -24.21 4.68
C VAL A 179 -22.37 -22.79 4.15
N VAL A 180 -21.29 -22.00 3.92
CA VAL A 180 -21.39 -20.66 3.34
C VAL A 180 -21.97 -20.69 1.93
N LYS A 181 -21.54 -21.65 1.09
CA LYS A 181 -22.09 -21.83 -0.26
C LYS A 181 -23.55 -22.24 -0.26
N ALA A 182 -23.97 -23.12 0.65
CA ALA A 182 -25.38 -23.50 0.82
C ALA A 182 -26.26 -22.29 1.19
N PHE A 183 -25.77 -21.40 2.09
CA PHE A 183 -26.47 -20.16 2.38
C PHE A 183 -26.54 -19.24 1.14
N ALA A 184 -25.42 -19.07 0.42
CA ALA A 184 -25.39 -18.26 -0.80
C ALA A 184 -26.39 -18.75 -1.86
N ALA A 185 -26.57 -20.06 -1.98
CA ALA A 185 -27.50 -20.68 -2.93
C ALA A 185 -28.99 -20.41 -2.61
N LYS A 186 -29.35 -20.14 -1.35
CA LYS A 186 -30.74 -19.77 -0.99
C LYS A 186 -31.17 -18.41 -1.55
N GLY A 187 -30.20 -17.49 -1.75
CA GLY A 187 -30.49 -16.17 -2.31
C GLY A 187 -31.28 -15.23 -1.40
N GLU A 188 -31.33 -15.49 -0.10
CA GLU A 188 -32.09 -14.72 0.90
C GLU A 188 -31.29 -13.50 1.34
N TRP A 189 -31.32 -12.43 0.55
CA TRP A 189 -30.57 -11.20 0.79
C TRP A 189 -31.43 -10.15 1.48
N THR A 190 -31.08 -9.74 2.70
CA THR A 190 -31.69 -8.61 3.41
C THR A 190 -31.13 -7.26 2.96
N SER A 191 -29.92 -7.25 2.37
CA SER A 191 -29.28 -6.07 1.80
C SER A 191 -28.34 -6.44 0.66
N MET A 192 -28.04 -5.46 -0.22
CA MET A 192 -27.02 -5.63 -1.27
C MET A 192 -25.63 -5.84 -0.69
N GLU A 193 -25.33 -5.24 0.46
CA GLU A 193 -24.06 -5.37 1.14
C GLU A 193 -23.88 -6.79 1.71
N LEU A 194 -24.93 -7.39 2.28
CA LEU A 194 -24.93 -8.80 2.69
C LEU A 194 -24.67 -9.74 1.50
N LYS A 195 -25.36 -9.50 0.38
CA LYS A 195 -25.12 -10.26 -0.86
C LYS A 195 -23.66 -10.20 -1.27
N ARG A 196 -23.09 -8.98 -1.30
CA ARG A 196 -21.69 -8.74 -1.62
C ARG A 196 -20.75 -9.46 -0.65
N TYR A 197 -20.98 -9.36 0.65
CA TYR A 197 -20.18 -10.01 1.68
C TYR A 197 -20.17 -11.53 1.54
N THR A 198 -21.35 -12.12 1.35
CA THR A 198 -21.48 -13.57 1.15
C THR A 198 -20.79 -14.04 -0.13
N GLN A 199 -20.96 -13.31 -1.23
CA GLN A 199 -20.28 -13.60 -2.49
C GLN A 199 -18.76 -13.46 -2.36
N PHE A 200 -18.29 -12.47 -1.57
CA PHE A 200 -16.88 -12.31 -1.27
C PHE A 200 -16.33 -13.54 -0.53
N LEU A 201 -17.03 -14.02 0.52
CA LEU A 201 -16.61 -15.21 1.26
C LEU A 201 -16.56 -16.45 0.36
N VAL A 202 -17.60 -16.70 -0.45
CA VAL A 202 -17.60 -17.84 -1.40
C VAL A 202 -16.40 -17.77 -2.35
N ARG A 203 -16.19 -16.62 -2.99
CA ARG A 203 -15.05 -16.42 -3.91
C ARG A 203 -13.70 -16.60 -3.21
N ASP A 204 -13.57 -16.16 -1.96
CA ASP A 204 -12.34 -16.31 -1.22
C ASP A 204 -11.99 -17.78 -0.99
N PHE A 205 -12.95 -18.63 -0.62
CA PHE A 205 -12.78 -20.07 -0.54
C PHE A 205 -12.49 -20.70 -1.91
N GLU A 206 -13.18 -20.30 -2.97
CA GLU A 206 -13.00 -20.83 -4.33
C GLU A 206 -11.62 -20.46 -4.90
N ARG A 207 -11.13 -19.25 -4.63
CA ARG A 207 -9.77 -18.85 -4.97
C ARG A 207 -8.71 -19.66 -4.22
N ASN A 208 -9.05 -20.24 -3.07
CA ASN A 208 -8.21 -21.18 -2.34
C ASN A 208 -8.42 -22.64 -2.77
N GLY A 209 -9.22 -22.87 -3.83
CA GLY A 209 -9.43 -24.18 -4.46
C GLY A 209 -10.46 -25.05 -3.75
N MET A 210 -11.31 -24.49 -2.86
CA MET A 210 -12.30 -25.30 -2.12
C MET A 210 -13.40 -25.88 -3.01
N ASN A 211 -13.58 -25.37 -4.22
CA ASN A 211 -14.46 -25.91 -5.26
C ASN A 211 -13.80 -27.00 -6.13
N LEU A 212 -12.52 -27.25 -5.95
CA LEU A 212 -11.75 -28.25 -6.71
C LEU A 212 -11.82 -29.64 -6.06
N THR A 213 -11.60 -30.68 -6.87
CA THR A 213 -11.37 -32.04 -6.36
C THR A 213 -10.11 -32.09 -5.48
N LEU A 214 -10.03 -33.06 -4.57
CA LEU A 214 -8.91 -33.20 -3.65
C LEU A 214 -7.56 -33.22 -4.38
N THR A 215 -7.42 -34.01 -5.45
CA THR A 215 -6.19 -34.11 -6.25
C THR A 215 -5.77 -32.77 -6.84
N LYS A 216 -6.72 -32.02 -7.42
CA LYS A 216 -6.43 -30.67 -7.97
C LYS A 216 -6.09 -29.66 -6.87
N ARG A 217 -6.69 -29.80 -5.70
CA ARG A 217 -6.38 -28.95 -4.54
C ARG A 217 -4.96 -29.19 -4.03
N GLU A 218 -4.53 -30.45 -3.94
CA GLU A 218 -3.16 -30.80 -3.57
C GLU A 218 -2.14 -30.30 -4.60
N GLU A 219 -2.50 -30.37 -5.90
CA GLU A 219 -1.67 -29.78 -6.95
C GLU A 219 -1.57 -28.26 -6.80
N LEU A 220 -2.68 -27.55 -6.55
CA LEU A 220 -2.69 -26.12 -6.32
C LEU A 220 -1.81 -25.73 -5.12
N GLN A 221 -1.87 -26.49 -4.03
CA GLN A 221 -1.04 -26.25 -2.85
C GLN A 221 0.46 -26.44 -3.16
N ARG A 222 0.82 -27.46 -3.93
CA ARG A 222 2.21 -27.67 -4.38
C ARG A 222 2.70 -26.53 -5.26
N LEU A 223 1.87 -26.07 -6.21
CA LEU A 223 2.21 -24.93 -7.07
C LEU A 223 2.42 -23.65 -6.24
N ARG A 224 1.57 -23.38 -5.26
CA ARG A 224 1.70 -22.21 -4.37
C ARG A 224 2.97 -22.28 -3.53
N ALA A 225 3.28 -23.42 -2.92
CA ALA A 225 4.52 -23.58 -2.16
C ALA A 225 5.77 -23.31 -3.02
N GLN A 226 5.78 -23.78 -4.27
CA GLN A 226 6.87 -23.47 -5.21
C GLN A 226 6.93 -21.99 -5.60
N ILE A 227 5.78 -21.35 -5.79
CA ILE A 227 5.71 -19.89 -6.06
C ILE A 227 6.27 -19.11 -4.89
N ASP A 228 5.89 -19.44 -3.67
CA ASP A 228 6.36 -18.77 -2.45
C ASP A 228 7.86 -18.94 -2.27
N GLU A 229 8.40 -20.16 -2.43
CA GLU A 229 9.83 -20.46 -2.36
C GLU A 229 10.63 -19.64 -3.38
N LEU A 230 10.20 -19.64 -4.64
CA LEU A 230 10.89 -18.91 -5.71
C LEU A 230 10.78 -17.39 -5.53
N SER A 231 9.63 -16.90 -5.06
CA SER A 231 9.44 -15.48 -4.75
C SER A 231 10.38 -15.03 -3.64
N MET A 232 10.50 -15.81 -2.57
CA MET A 232 11.44 -15.54 -1.48
C MET A 232 12.89 -15.57 -1.96
N ARG A 233 13.26 -16.54 -2.78
CA ARG A 233 14.62 -16.65 -3.36
C ARG A 233 14.94 -15.45 -4.24
N TYR A 234 13.98 -14.99 -5.06
CA TYR A 234 14.14 -13.79 -5.88
C TYR A 234 14.45 -12.56 -5.03
N ILE A 235 13.68 -12.35 -3.95
CA ILE A 235 13.87 -11.22 -3.03
C ILE A 235 15.20 -11.35 -2.26
N GLN A 236 15.55 -12.57 -1.83
CA GLN A 236 16.82 -12.81 -1.13
C GLN A 236 18.01 -12.45 -2.01
N ASN A 237 18.02 -12.86 -3.28
CA ASN A 237 19.09 -12.50 -4.23
C ASN A 237 19.25 -10.98 -4.36
N LEU A 238 18.13 -10.19 -4.32
CA LEU A 238 18.19 -8.74 -4.35
C LEU A 238 18.77 -8.12 -3.06
N ASN A 239 18.48 -8.73 -1.91
CA ASN A 239 18.94 -8.26 -0.60
C ASN A 239 20.41 -8.58 -0.36
N ASP A 240 20.83 -9.76 -0.82
CA ASP A 240 22.21 -10.27 -0.64
C ASP A 240 23.21 -9.64 -1.63
N ASP A 241 22.70 -8.95 -2.66
CA ASP A 241 23.54 -8.29 -3.65
C ASP A 241 24.39 -7.17 -3.03
N LYS A 242 25.70 -7.35 -3.09
CA LYS A 242 26.73 -6.42 -2.59
C LYS A 242 27.56 -5.82 -3.72
N SER A 243 27.08 -5.86 -4.95
CA SER A 243 27.77 -5.36 -6.13
C SER A 243 28.09 -3.87 -6.00
N PHE A 244 29.26 -3.47 -6.45
CA PHE A 244 29.70 -2.09 -6.45
C PHE A 244 30.67 -1.80 -7.62
N LEU A 245 30.87 -0.52 -7.90
CA LEU A 245 31.87 -0.02 -8.82
C LEU A 245 32.92 0.81 -8.07
N LEU A 246 34.15 0.78 -8.55
CA LEU A 246 35.22 1.65 -8.07
C LEU A 246 35.46 2.73 -9.11
N LEU A 247 35.22 3.99 -8.74
CA LEU A 247 35.29 5.15 -9.63
C LEU A 247 36.24 6.21 -9.04
N ASP A 248 36.93 6.89 -9.92
CA ASP A 248 37.82 7.98 -9.54
C ASP A 248 37.04 9.29 -9.27
N HIS A 249 37.65 10.25 -8.60
CA HIS A 249 37.01 11.54 -8.33
C HIS A 249 36.60 12.27 -9.62
N SER A 250 37.45 12.20 -10.67
CA SER A 250 37.17 12.80 -11.97
C SER A 250 35.96 12.20 -12.68
N GLU A 251 35.65 10.92 -12.44
CA GLU A 251 34.47 10.23 -12.98
C GLU A 251 33.18 10.60 -12.23
N LEU A 252 33.29 11.17 -11.03
CA LEU A 252 32.16 11.52 -10.15
C LEU A 252 31.89 13.03 -10.10
N LEU A 253 32.35 13.79 -11.09
CA LEU A 253 32.12 15.23 -11.17
C LEU A 253 30.64 15.58 -11.17
N GLY A 254 30.24 16.55 -10.33
CA GLY A 254 28.86 17.01 -10.17
C GLY A 254 28.14 16.42 -8.96
N LEU A 255 28.71 15.40 -8.32
CA LEU A 255 28.12 14.86 -7.08
C LEU A 255 28.43 15.79 -5.88
N PRO A 256 27.49 15.97 -4.93
CA PRO A 256 27.70 16.77 -3.74
C PRO A 256 28.85 16.25 -2.88
N LEU A 257 29.65 17.16 -2.32
CA LEU A 257 30.80 16.82 -1.46
C LEU A 257 30.38 15.97 -0.24
N GLU A 258 29.22 16.26 0.34
CA GLU A 258 28.69 15.48 1.47
C GLU A 258 28.38 14.02 1.08
N PHE A 259 27.88 13.80 -0.14
CA PHE A 259 27.67 12.47 -0.67
C PHE A 259 29.01 11.74 -0.87
N LEU A 260 30.01 12.39 -1.48
CA LEU A 260 31.35 11.82 -1.68
C LEU A 260 32.03 11.47 -0.36
N LYS A 261 31.91 12.32 0.68
CA LYS A 261 32.43 12.04 2.02
C LYS A 261 31.76 10.84 2.70
N SER A 262 30.53 10.51 2.33
CA SER A 262 29.78 9.37 2.89
C SER A 262 30.17 8.02 2.28
N LEU A 263 30.95 8.02 1.18
CA LEU A 263 31.32 6.81 0.45
C LEU A 263 32.58 6.17 1.04
N ASP A 264 32.60 4.84 1.06
CA ASP A 264 33.81 4.09 1.34
C ASP A 264 34.81 4.29 0.19
N LYS A 265 36.11 4.27 0.51
CA LYS A 265 37.22 4.30 -0.46
C LYS A 265 37.97 2.98 -0.47
N SER A 266 38.52 2.63 -1.63
CA SER A 266 39.44 1.53 -1.76
C SER A 266 40.86 1.93 -1.36
N GLU A 267 41.79 0.97 -1.27
CA GLU A 267 43.21 1.20 -1.01
C GLU A 267 43.90 2.15 -2.04
N ASN A 268 43.35 2.21 -3.26
CA ASN A 268 43.80 3.09 -4.33
C ASN A 268 43.04 4.43 -4.38
N ASP A 269 42.42 4.88 -3.29
CA ASP A 269 41.68 6.13 -3.14
C ASP A 269 40.44 6.27 -4.08
N LYS A 270 39.99 5.17 -4.73
CA LYS A 270 38.79 5.17 -5.55
C LYS A 270 37.54 5.05 -4.68
N TYR A 271 36.52 5.79 -5.05
CA TYR A 271 35.20 5.76 -4.37
C TYR A 271 34.41 4.48 -4.70
N LYS A 272 33.86 3.85 -3.67
CA LYS A 272 33.03 2.66 -3.80
C LYS A 272 31.57 3.04 -3.98
N ILE A 273 31.08 2.98 -5.20
CA ILE A 273 29.68 3.19 -5.53
C ILE A 273 28.94 1.84 -5.49
N SER A 274 28.18 1.61 -4.43
CA SER A 274 27.34 0.41 -4.36
C SER A 274 26.22 0.48 -5.43
N LEU A 275 25.84 -0.66 -6.00
CA LEU A 275 24.72 -0.73 -6.93
C LEU A 275 23.36 -0.73 -6.20
N ARG A 276 23.32 -0.20 -4.97
CA ARG A 276 22.09 0.11 -4.26
C ARG A 276 21.45 1.38 -4.84
N ARG A 277 20.13 1.40 -4.81
CA ARG A 277 19.32 2.43 -5.46
C ARG A 277 19.74 3.86 -5.14
N HIS A 278 20.05 4.18 -3.88
CA HIS A 278 20.39 5.55 -3.48
C HIS A 278 21.71 6.05 -4.09
N HIS A 279 22.74 5.18 -4.22
CA HIS A 279 23.99 5.55 -4.90
C HIS A 279 23.77 5.69 -6.41
N VAL A 280 23.08 4.70 -7.03
CA VAL A 280 22.78 4.72 -8.47
C VAL A 280 21.97 5.95 -8.86
N SER A 281 20.91 6.28 -8.08
CA SER A 281 20.10 7.47 -8.34
C SER A 281 20.93 8.75 -8.22
N ALA A 282 21.79 8.87 -7.19
CA ALA A 282 22.64 10.04 -7.03
C ALA A 282 23.57 10.24 -8.25
N VAL A 283 24.17 9.17 -8.76
CA VAL A 283 25.03 9.25 -9.96
C VAL A 283 24.23 9.59 -11.20
N LEU A 284 23.10 8.92 -11.44
CA LEU A 284 22.27 9.16 -12.64
C LEU A 284 21.62 10.55 -12.64
N ASP A 285 21.29 11.09 -11.46
CA ASP A 285 20.61 12.39 -11.34
C ASP A 285 21.61 13.58 -11.36
N LEU A 286 22.87 13.38 -10.93
CA LEU A 286 23.79 14.48 -10.62
C LEU A 286 25.14 14.42 -11.33
N CYS A 287 25.59 13.24 -11.78
CA CYS A 287 26.92 13.11 -12.37
C CYS A 287 26.96 13.77 -13.76
N LYS A 288 27.90 14.72 -13.94
CA LYS A 288 28.12 15.43 -15.20
C LYS A 288 28.75 14.55 -16.28
N VAL A 289 29.48 13.48 -15.87
CA VAL A 289 30.20 12.60 -16.79
C VAL A 289 29.26 11.58 -17.42
N GLY A 290 28.88 11.74 -18.69
CA GLY A 290 27.95 10.87 -19.38
C GLY A 290 28.41 9.41 -19.44
N LEU A 291 29.71 9.17 -19.61
CA LEU A 291 30.28 7.82 -19.59
C LEU A 291 30.07 7.12 -18.24
N THR A 292 30.21 7.85 -17.14
CA THR A 292 29.98 7.30 -15.79
C THR A 292 28.50 6.96 -15.60
N ARG A 293 27.57 7.85 -16.03
CA ARG A 293 26.13 7.52 -15.99
C ARG A 293 25.84 6.21 -16.72
N ARG A 294 26.44 6.04 -17.93
CA ARG A 294 26.28 4.82 -18.73
C ARG A 294 26.84 3.58 -18.04
N VAL A 295 28.07 3.64 -17.52
CA VAL A 295 28.74 2.53 -16.82
C VAL A 295 27.92 2.10 -15.60
N VAL A 296 27.46 3.05 -14.79
CA VAL A 296 26.64 2.77 -13.60
C VAL A 296 25.28 2.19 -14.00
N ALA A 297 24.64 2.72 -15.03
CA ALA A 297 23.35 2.22 -15.52
C ALA A 297 23.46 0.79 -16.08
N VAL A 298 24.52 0.48 -16.83
CA VAL A 298 24.79 -0.88 -17.33
C VAL A 298 25.04 -1.84 -16.17
N ALA A 299 25.90 -1.49 -15.23
CA ALA A 299 26.19 -2.31 -14.06
C ALA A 299 24.92 -2.58 -13.23
N TYR A 300 24.10 -1.56 -13.03
CA TYR A 300 22.82 -1.69 -12.32
C TYR A 300 21.84 -2.60 -13.08
N GLY A 301 21.76 -2.48 -14.40
CA GLY A 301 20.87 -3.29 -15.25
C GLY A 301 21.29 -4.76 -15.42
N ARG A 302 22.54 -5.09 -15.05
CA ARG A 302 23.06 -6.48 -15.03
C ARG A 302 22.97 -7.14 -13.67
N ARG A 303 22.48 -6.43 -12.68
CA ARG A 303 22.38 -6.92 -11.30
C ARG A 303 21.42 -8.10 -11.20
N CYS A 304 21.77 -9.09 -10.37
CA CYS A 304 20.92 -10.23 -10.05
C CYS A 304 20.38 -11.00 -11.28
N GLU A 305 21.20 -11.20 -12.32
CA GLU A 305 20.80 -11.96 -13.53
C GLU A 305 20.25 -13.37 -13.21
N ALA A 306 20.69 -13.98 -12.11
CA ALA A 306 20.16 -15.24 -11.61
C ALA A 306 18.65 -15.20 -11.31
N ASN A 307 18.05 -14.02 -11.20
CA ASN A 307 16.62 -13.85 -10.99
C ASN A 307 15.79 -14.03 -12.27
N LEU A 308 16.37 -13.97 -13.45
CA LEU A 308 15.63 -14.12 -14.71
C LEU A 308 14.96 -15.48 -14.84
N PRO A 309 15.71 -16.62 -14.75
CA PRO A 309 15.08 -17.93 -14.80
C PRO A 309 14.11 -18.16 -13.64
N ILE A 310 14.33 -17.53 -12.49
CA ILE A 310 13.38 -17.58 -11.37
C ILE A 310 12.07 -16.89 -11.76
N LEU A 311 12.12 -15.70 -12.36
CA LEU A 311 10.94 -14.96 -12.79
C LEU A 311 10.17 -15.70 -13.90
N GLU A 312 10.87 -16.27 -14.89
CA GLU A 312 10.25 -17.11 -15.92
C GLU A 312 9.50 -18.29 -15.30
N LYS A 313 10.13 -18.96 -14.34
CA LYS A 313 9.50 -20.07 -13.63
C LYS A 313 8.31 -19.63 -12.79
N LEU A 314 8.39 -18.49 -12.12
CA LEU A 314 7.28 -17.91 -11.37
C LEU A 314 6.08 -17.64 -12.28
N VAL A 315 6.29 -17.02 -13.44
CA VAL A 315 5.24 -16.75 -14.43
C VAL A 315 4.56 -18.04 -14.88
N GLN A 316 5.33 -19.08 -15.22
CA GLN A 316 4.78 -20.38 -15.61
C GLN A 316 3.95 -21.05 -14.51
N LEU A 317 4.44 -21.05 -13.26
CA LEU A 317 3.71 -21.64 -12.13
C LEU A 317 2.43 -20.87 -11.81
N ARG A 318 2.47 -19.55 -11.87
CA ARG A 318 1.32 -18.68 -11.70
C ARG A 318 0.27 -18.91 -12.77
N HIS A 319 0.68 -19.03 -14.04
CA HIS A 319 -0.23 -19.34 -15.13
C HIS A 319 -0.91 -20.70 -14.89
N LYS A 320 -0.15 -21.76 -14.53
CA LYS A 320 -0.69 -23.08 -14.20
C LYS A 320 -1.68 -23.03 -13.03
N SER A 321 -1.35 -22.30 -11.96
CA SER A 321 -2.25 -22.14 -10.81
C SER A 321 -3.57 -21.46 -11.18
N ALA A 322 -3.51 -20.42 -12.01
CA ALA A 322 -4.70 -19.71 -12.50
C ALA A 322 -5.57 -20.62 -13.40
N ARG A 323 -4.95 -21.37 -14.31
CA ARG A 323 -5.65 -22.36 -15.16
C ARG A 323 -6.33 -23.45 -14.34
N LEU A 324 -5.68 -23.92 -13.28
CA LEU A 324 -6.25 -24.92 -12.37
C LEU A 324 -7.51 -24.38 -11.65
N LEU A 325 -7.52 -23.09 -11.33
CA LEU A 325 -8.67 -22.39 -10.73
C LEU A 325 -9.74 -21.97 -11.74
N GLY A 326 -9.55 -22.24 -13.05
CA GLY A 326 -10.54 -21.98 -14.10
C GLY A 326 -10.39 -20.63 -14.80
N TYR A 327 -9.32 -19.88 -14.55
CA TYR A 327 -9.03 -18.61 -15.22
C TYR A 327 -8.23 -18.83 -16.51
N THR A 328 -8.33 -17.91 -17.45
CA THR A 328 -7.60 -17.97 -18.73
C THR A 328 -6.11 -17.80 -18.52
N ASN A 329 -5.71 -16.89 -17.63
CA ASN A 329 -4.33 -16.56 -17.29
C ASN A 329 -4.25 -16.02 -15.86
N TYR A 330 -3.04 -15.74 -15.38
CA TYR A 330 -2.84 -15.23 -14.03
C TYR A 330 -3.29 -13.78 -13.86
N ALA A 331 -3.16 -12.94 -14.89
CA ALA A 331 -3.63 -11.56 -14.82
C ALA A 331 -5.16 -11.50 -14.64
N ASP A 332 -5.94 -12.34 -15.35
CA ASP A 332 -7.39 -12.46 -15.15
C ASP A 332 -7.73 -12.92 -13.73
N PHE A 333 -7.00 -13.90 -13.19
CA PHE A 333 -7.16 -14.32 -11.80
C PHE A 333 -6.95 -13.15 -10.82
N VAL A 334 -5.96 -12.30 -11.06
CA VAL A 334 -5.65 -11.17 -10.16
C VAL A 334 -6.71 -10.08 -10.25
N VAL A 335 -7.16 -9.72 -11.45
CA VAL A 335 -8.09 -8.59 -11.67
C VAL A 335 -9.56 -8.93 -11.45
N ASP A 336 -9.94 -10.20 -11.35
CA ASP A 336 -11.33 -10.66 -11.15
C ASP A 336 -12.04 -10.00 -9.94
N ARG A 337 -11.27 -9.63 -8.89
CA ARG A 337 -11.78 -8.97 -7.68
C ARG A 337 -11.44 -7.49 -7.61
N ARG A 338 -11.15 -6.84 -8.75
CA ARG A 338 -10.74 -5.44 -8.82
C ARG A 338 -11.70 -4.63 -9.68
N MET A 339 -11.59 -3.30 -9.62
CA MET A 339 -12.41 -2.40 -10.46
C MET A 339 -12.30 -2.73 -11.94
N ALA A 340 -11.10 -3.04 -12.41
CA ALA A 340 -10.85 -3.33 -13.83
C ALA A 340 -11.55 -4.59 -14.32
N MET A 341 -11.72 -5.63 -13.48
CA MET A 341 -12.42 -6.90 -13.73
C MET A 341 -11.91 -7.74 -14.91
N SER A 342 -11.06 -7.20 -15.77
CA SER A 342 -10.54 -7.85 -16.98
C SER A 342 -9.11 -7.39 -17.27
N SER A 343 -8.21 -8.34 -17.56
CA SER A 343 -6.84 -8.03 -17.96
C SER A 343 -6.77 -7.33 -19.32
N SER A 344 -7.68 -7.62 -20.25
CA SER A 344 -7.76 -6.92 -21.55
C SER A 344 -8.10 -5.45 -21.37
N LYS A 345 -9.05 -5.09 -20.49
CA LYS A 345 -9.36 -3.69 -20.19
C LYS A 345 -8.16 -2.95 -19.59
N VAL A 346 -7.38 -3.61 -18.72
CA VAL A 346 -6.16 -3.03 -18.17
C VAL A 346 -5.14 -2.77 -19.27
N PHE A 347 -4.97 -3.72 -20.17
CA PHE A 347 -4.03 -3.61 -21.27
C PHE A 347 -4.40 -2.47 -22.23
N GLU A 348 -5.65 -2.42 -22.69
CA GLU A 348 -6.20 -1.34 -23.55
C GLU A 348 -6.01 0.02 -22.88
N PHE A 349 -6.37 0.15 -21.61
CA PHE A 349 -6.20 1.37 -20.83
C PHE A 349 -4.73 1.85 -20.80
N LEU A 350 -3.77 0.95 -20.56
CA LEU A 350 -2.35 1.31 -20.51
C LEU A 350 -1.80 1.68 -21.90
N GLU A 351 -2.24 1.01 -22.96
CA GLU A 351 -1.85 1.36 -24.33
C GLU A 351 -2.43 2.70 -24.76
N ASP A 352 -3.70 2.97 -24.47
CA ASP A 352 -4.38 4.23 -24.81
C ASP A 352 -3.71 5.43 -24.11
N ILE A 353 -3.40 5.30 -22.82
CA ILE A 353 -2.66 6.36 -22.11
C ILE A 353 -1.26 6.53 -22.69
N SER A 354 -0.55 5.43 -22.95
CA SER A 354 0.78 5.51 -23.56
C SER A 354 0.74 6.23 -24.92
N ALA A 355 -0.24 5.91 -25.76
CA ALA A 355 -0.43 6.55 -27.06
C ALA A 355 -0.75 8.05 -26.95
N SER A 356 -1.65 8.41 -26.05
CA SER A 356 -2.07 9.81 -25.80
C SER A 356 -0.92 10.70 -25.30
N LEU A 357 0.11 10.11 -24.69
CA LEU A 357 1.29 10.83 -24.21
C LEU A 357 2.36 11.07 -25.30
N ASN A 358 2.24 10.47 -26.50
CA ASN A 358 3.31 10.47 -27.49
C ASN A 358 3.76 11.87 -27.90
N ASP A 359 2.83 12.75 -28.22
CA ASP A 359 3.16 14.11 -28.73
C ASP A 359 3.85 14.96 -27.64
N LEU A 360 3.34 14.92 -26.42
CA LEU A 360 3.94 15.66 -25.31
C LEU A 360 5.32 15.09 -24.94
N ALA A 361 5.41 13.77 -24.81
CA ALA A 361 6.67 13.10 -24.48
C ALA A 361 7.74 13.28 -25.58
N SER A 362 7.34 13.35 -26.87
CA SER A 362 8.26 13.63 -27.99
C SER A 362 8.84 15.04 -27.88
N ARG A 363 8.01 16.03 -27.56
CA ARG A 363 8.48 17.41 -27.31
C ARG A 363 9.41 17.49 -26.11
N GLU A 364 9.05 16.86 -25.02
CA GLU A 364 9.88 16.78 -23.81
C GLU A 364 11.24 16.11 -24.11
N LEU A 365 11.24 14.99 -24.84
CA LEU A 365 12.45 14.27 -25.22
C LEU A 365 13.34 15.06 -26.18
N THR A 366 12.75 15.80 -27.15
CA THR A 366 13.49 16.66 -28.08
C THR A 366 14.22 17.75 -27.31
N LEU A 367 13.55 18.42 -26.36
CA LEU A 367 14.17 19.41 -25.49
C LEU A 367 15.40 18.85 -24.76
N LEU A 368 15.29 17.65 -24.17
CA LEU A 368 16.43 17.02 -23.45
C LEU A 368 17.57 16.66 -24.39
N LYS A 369 17.28 16.18 -25.61
CA LYS A 369 18.29 15.90 -26.64
C LYS A 369 19.03 17.17 -27.07
N ASP A 370 18.31 18.27 -27.23
CA ASP A 370 18.90 19.57 -27.62
C ASP A 370 19.82 20.11 -26.50
N VAL A 371 19.44 19.97 -25.25
CA VAL A 371 20.28 20.35 -24.11
C VAL A 371 21.54 19.49 -24.04
N LYS A 372 21.43 18.16 -24.19
CA LYS A 372 22.60 17.28 -24.26
C LYS A 372 23.53 17.62 -25.42
N LYS A 373 22.97 17.85 -26.61
CA LYS A 373 23.75 18.23 -27.81
C LYS A 373 24.57 19.51 -27.58
N LYS A 374 24.02 20.50 -26.88
CA LYS A 374 24.73 21.73 -26.52
C LYS A 374 25.87 21.49 -25.53
N GLU A 375 25.70 20.54 -24.60
CA GLU A 375 26.69 20.27 -23.52
C GLU A 375 27.77 19.27 -23.93
N GLU A 376 27.36 18.15 -24.53
CA GLU A 376 28.22 17.01 -24.85
C GLU A 376 28.49 16.84 -26.35
N GLY A 377 27.95 17.71 -27.22
CA GLY A 377 28.07 17.60 -28.69
C GLY A 377 27.17 16.54 -29.31
N GLU A 378 27.60 15.91 -30.42
CA GLU A 378 26.82 14.94 -31.19
C GLU A 378 26.74 13.54 -30.55
N ILE A 379 26.97 13.41 -29.23
CA ILE A 379 26.87 12.13 -28.52
C ILE A 379 25.38 11.73 -28.44
N PRO A 380 25.00 10.51 -28.88
CA PRO A 380 23.60 10.06 -28.83
C PRO A 380 23.00 10.11 -27.42
N PHE A 381 21.73 10.50 -27.33
CA PHE A 381 20.99 10.52 -26.08
C PHE A 381 20.55 9.09 -25.70
N GLY A 382 21.03 8.61 -24.56
CA GLY A 382 20.67 7.32 -24.01
C GLY A 382 19.62 7.42 -22.90
N ILE A 383 19.05 6.27 -22.51
CA ILE A 383 18.08 6.22 -21.39
C ILE A 383 18.75 6.60 -20.05
N GLU A 384 20.04 6.36 -19.91
CA GLU A 384 20.88 6.73 -18.76
C GLU A 384 21.02 8.25 -18.57
N ASP A 385 20.81 9.00 -19.62
CA ASP A 385 20.92 10.48 -19.61
C ASP A 385 19.62 11.14 -19.12
N LEU A 386 18.49 10.42 -19.23
CA LEU A 386 17.18 10.98 -18.96
C LEU A 386 17.06 11.58 -17.54
N PRO A 387 17.51 10.94 -16.45
CA PRO A 387 17.41 11.51 -15.10
C PRO A 387 18.25 12.80 -14.96
N TYR A 388 19.48 12.80 -15.48
CA TYR A 388 20.40 13.93 -15.39
C TYR A 388 19.85 15.17 -16.12
N TYR A 389 19.46 15.01 -17.39
CA TYR A 389 18.98 16.15 -18.19
C TYR A 389 17.61 16.64 -17.75
N VAL A 390 16.71 15.76 -17.28
CA VAL A 390 15.46 16.20 -16.63
C VAL A 390 15.78 17.10 -15.45
N LYS A 391 16.65 16.67 -14.54
CA LYS A 391 17.01 17.45 -13.36
C LYS A 391 17.70 18.75 -13.72
N LYS A 392 18.64 18.72 -14.65
CA LYS A 392 19.36 19.91 -15.12
C LYS A 392 18.41 20.96 -15.69
N VAL A 393 17.49 20.56 -16.57
CA VAL A 393 16.49 21.49 -17.14
C VAL A 393 15.55 22.02 -16.06
N GLU A 394 15.15 21.18 -15.10
CA GLU A 394 14.34 21.62 -13.96
C GLU A 394 15.07 22.68 -13.11
N GLU A 395 16.36 22.51 -12.84
CA GLU A 395 17.17 23.48 -12.11
C GLU A 395 17.34 24.80 -12.88
N GLU A 396 17.63 24.74 -14.19
CA GLU A 396 17.83 25.92 -15.06
C GLU A 396 16.52 26.70 -15.32
N GLN A 397 15.38 26.02 -15.45
CA GLN A 397 14.12 26.67 -15.83
C GLN A 397 13.33 27.24 -14.64
N PHE A 398 13.46 26.65 -13.45
CA PHE A 398 12.57 26.99 -12.34
C PHE A 398 13.24 27.81 -11.24
N ASP A 399 14.58 27.86 -11.20
CA ASP A 399 15.38 28.61 -10.22
C ASP A 399 14.83 28.45 -8.77
N LEU A 400 14.55 27.17 -8.39
CA LEU A 400 13.95 26.83 -7.11
C LEU A 400 15.04 26.46 -6.09
N ASP A 401 15.25 27.34 -5.11
CA ASP A 401 15.99 27.01 -3.90
C ASP A 401 15.07 26.23 -2.93
N PHE A 402 15.20 24.91 -2.93
CA PHE A 402 14.40 24.03 -2.07
C PHE A 402 14.73 24.17 -0.59
N GLU A 403 15.92 24.65 -0.21
CA GLU A 403 16.26 24.92 1.19
C GLU A 403 15.60 26.24 1.65
N ALA A 404 15.52 27.24 0.79
CA ALA A 404 14.73 28.45 1.06
C ALA A 404 13.23 28.13 1.12
N VAL A 405 12.72 27.28 0.20
CA VAL A 405 11.31 26.84 0.20
C VAL A 405 10.96 26.08 1.47
N LYS A 406 11.86 25.26 2.01
CA LYS A 406 11.69 24.52 3.26
C LYS A 406 11.36 25.44 4.45
N GLN A 407 11.90 26.66 4.47
CA GLN A 407 11.69 27.62 5.56
C GLN A 407 10.23 28.06 5.75
N TYR A 408 9.39 27.80 4.75
CA TYR A 408 7.97 28.16 4.77
C TYR A 408 7.04 27.04 5.27
N PHE A 409 7.57 25.86 5.64
CA PHE A 409 6.76 24.70 6.02
C PHE A 409 7.07 24.18 7.44
N PRO A 410 6.81 24.98 8.50
CA PRO A 410 6.82 24.44 9.86
C PRO A 410 5.79 23.31 10.00
N VAL A 411 6.15 22.19 10.62
CA VAL A 411 5.28 21.01 10.73
C VAL A 411 3.94 21.29 11.40
N SER A 412 3.94 22.17 12.42
CA SER A 412 2.72 22.57 13.13
C SER A 412 1.74 23.33 12.23
N LEU A 413 2.28 24.25 11.41
CA LEU A 413 1.47 25.02 10.46
C LEU A 413 0.93 24.14 9.34
N VAL A 414 1.74 23.24 8.78
CA VAL A 414 1.30 22.28 7.76
C VAL A 414 0.18 21.40 8.31
N GLN A 415 0.31 20.87 9.53
CA GLN A 415 -0.72 20.06 10.17
C GLN A 415 -2.03 20.84 10.36
N SER A 416 -1.97 22.03 10.93
CA SER A 416 -3.17 22.85 11.16
C SER A 416 -3.83 23.30 9.86
N GLY A 417 -3.02 23.61 8.84
CA GLY A 417 -3.51 23.96 7.51
C GLY A 417 -4.21 22.79 6.81
N ILE A 418 -3.68 21.57 6.91
CA ILE A 418 -4.35 20.34 6.42
C ILE A 418 -5.70 20.16 7.11
N PHE A 419 -5.78 20.33 8.43
CA PHE A 419 -7.04 20.24 9.17
C PHE A 419 -8.04 21.30 8.70
N LYS A 420 -7.59 22.54 8.46
CA LYS A 420 -8.42 23.61 7.93
C LYS A 420 -8.97 23.28 6.54
N VAL A 421 -8.13 22.77 5.63
CA VAL A 421 -8.59 22.32 4.31
C VAL A 421 -9.65 21.22 4.43
N CYS A 422 -9.45 20.24 5.33
CA CYS A 422 -10.44 19.19 5.58
C CYS A 422 -11.76 19.74 6.13
N GLN A 423 -11.69 20.73 7.01
CA GLN A 423 -12.86 21.41 7.56
C GLN A 423 -13.65 22.12 6.47
N ASP A 424 -12.95 22.89 5.64
CA ASP A 424 -13.58 23.75 4.64
C ASP A 424 -14.16 22.93 3.46
N VAL A 425 -13.44 21.90 3.01
CA VAL A 425 -13.86 21.07 1.87
C VAL A 425 -14.80 19.95 2.29
N PHE A 426 -14.45 19.24 3.36
CA PHE A 426 -15.14 17.99 3.71
C PHE A 426 -16.02 18.09 4.95
N GLY A 427 -16.11 19.28 5.59
CA GLY A 427 -16.92 19.47 6.79
C GLY A 427 -16.46 18.60 7.97
N LEU A 428 -15.13 18.46 8.17
CA LEU A 428 -14.54 17.66 9.25
C LEU A 428 -13.95 18.55 10.32
N ARG A 429 -14.19 18.24 11.59
CA ARG A 429 -13.60 18.92 12.73
C ARG A 429 -12.70 17.96 13.50
N PHE A 430 -11.49 18.43 13.85
CA PHE A 430 -10.47 17.65 14.52
C PHE A 430 -10.24 18.18 15.93
N GLU A 431 -10.26 17.30 16.93
CA GLU A 431 -9.99 17.64 18.31
C GLU A 431 -8.92 16.72 18.88
N LYS A 432 -7.89 17.30 19.49
CA LYS A 432 -6.86 16.51 20.18
C LYS A 432 -7.47 15.88 21.43
N VAL A 433 -7.21 14.62 21.62
CA VAL A 433 -7.61 13.88 22.84
C VAL A 433 -6.49 13.98 23.86
N ASP A 434 -6.72 14.72 24.91
CA ASP A 434 -5.80 14.79 26.03
C ASP A 434 -5.83 13.49 26.85
N ASP A 435 -4.69 13.15 27.47
CA ASP A 435 -4.51 11.93 28.29
C ASP A 435 -4.81 10.61 27.55
N ALA A 436 -4.66 10.62 26.21
CA ALA A 436 -4.81 9.41 25.40
C ALA A 436 -3.75 8.36 25.75
N GLU A 437 -4.15 7.09 25.69
CA GLU A 437 -3.19 5.98 25.76
C GLU A 437 -2.37 5.92 24.46
N VAL A 438 -1.06 6.16 24.56
CA VAL A 438 -0.13 6.19 23.43
C VAL A 438 1.14 5.40 23.76
N TRP A 439 1.83 4.87 22.75
CA TRP A 439 3.08 4.08 22.89
C TRP A 439 4.35 4.92 22.99
N HIS A 440 4.25 6.22 22.75
CA HIS A 440 5.38 7.16 22.84
C HIS A 440 4.87 8.59 23.09
N SER A 441 5.63 9.41 23.82
CA SER A 441 5.26 10.77 24.21
C SER A 441 5.00 11.72 23.02
N ASP A 442 5.63 11.47 21.87
CA ASP A 442 5.47 12.28 20.65
C ASP A 442 4.22 11.91 19.83
N VAL A 443 3.50 10.84 20.22
CA VAL A 443 2.29 10.41 19.51
C VAL A 443 1.09 11.22 19.99
N GLN A 444 0.29 11.69 19.06
CA GLN A 444 -0.95 12.41 19.33
C GLN A 444 -2.15 11.59 18.88
N LEU A 445 -3.25 11.69 19.59
CA LEU A 445 -4.53 11.13 19.19
C LEU A 445 -5.51 12.26 18.90
N PHE A 446 -6.25 12.11 17.81
CA PHE A 446 -7.31 13.05 17.41
C PHE A 446 -8.64 12.32 17.25
N SER A 447 -9.71 12.94 17.72
CA SER A 447 -11.08 12.63 17.38
C SER A 447 -11.52 13.46 16.16
N VAL A 448 -12.30 12.84 15.28
CA VAL A 448 -12.83 13.48 14.08
C VAL A 448 -14.33 13.51 14.14
N PHE A 449 -14.92 14.71 14.01
CA PHE A 449 -16.35 14.94 14.06
C PHE A 449 -16.87 15.46 12.72
N ASP A 450 -18.11 15.14 12.42
CA ASP A 450 -18.86 15.84 11.39
C ASP A 450 -19.17 17.26 11.86
N LEU A 451 -18.90 18.26 11.03
CA LEU A 451 -19.08 19.66 11.40
C LEU A 451 -20.55 20.04 11.57
N ASN A 452 -21.45 19.42 10.80
CA ASN A 452 -22.87 19.76 10.78
C ASN A 452 -23.68 19.01 11.84
N SER A 453 -23.46 17.67 11.95
CA SER A 453 -24.20 16.84 12.91
C SER A 453 -23.51 16.72 14.27
N THR A 454 -22.24 17.12 14.39
CA THR A 454 -21.39 16.91 15.56
C THR A 454 -21.15 15.44 15.94
N ASP A 455 -21.51 14.51 15.05
CA ASP A 455 -21.30 13.09 15.27
C ASP A 455 -19.82 12.74 15.24
N LEU A 456 -19.41 11.85 16.13
CA LEU A 456 -18.08 11.28 16.13
C LEU A 456 -17.93 10.29 14.96
N LEU A 457 -17.06 10.62 13.99
CA LEU A 457 -16.82 9.82 12.80
C LEU A 457 -15.73 8.78 13.02
N GLY A 458 -14.66 9.13 13.74
CA GLY A 458 -13.53 8.24 13.96
C GLY A 458 -12.43 8.84 14.82
N TYR A 459 -11.34 8.08 14.95
CA TYR A 459 -10.10 8.52 15.60
C TYR A 459 -8.90 8.25 14.72
N PHE A 460 -7.84 9.03 14.89
CA PHE A 460 -6.53 8.64 14.35
C PHE A 460 -5.40 9.03 15.28
N TYR A 461 -4.43 8.11 15.37
CA TYR A 461 -3.13 8.39 15.97
C TYR A 461 -2.23 9.03 14.93
N LEU A 462 -1.47 10.03 15.35
CA LEU A 462 -0.46 10.72 14.54
C LEU A 462 0.92 10.50 15.18
N ASP A 463 1.71 9.66 14.55
CA ASP A 463 3.08 9.32 14.95
C ASP A 463 4.06 9.92 13.94
N MET A 464 4.49 11.17 14.21
CA MET A 464 5.22 11.96 13.22
C MET A 464 6.72 11.68 13.15
N TYR A 465 7.39 11.59 14.31
CA TYR A 465 8.84 11.72 14.35
C TYR A 465 9.57 10.39 14.21
N THR A 466 10.75 10.45 13.58
CA THR A 466 11.68 9.31 13.49
C THR A 466 12.23 8.96 14.87
N ARG A 467 12.38 7.68 15.15
CA ARG A 467 13.05 7.14 16.32
C ARG A 467 13.58 5.74 16.04
N GLU A 468 14.45 5.25 16.89
CA GLU A 468 14.98 3.89 16.79
C GLU A 468 13.84 2.84 16.86
N GLY A 469 13.92 1.84 16.01
CA GLY A 469 12.93 0.76 15.93
C GLY A 469 11.62 1.11 15.23
N LYS A 470 11.38 2.37 14.90
CA LYS A 470 10.19 2.77 14.14
C LYS A 470 10.34 2.46 12.65
N TYR A 471 9.26 2.00 12.02
CA TYR A 471 9.21 1.71 10.59
C TYR A 471 9.61 2.91 9.72
N GLY A 472 10.52 2.68 8.78
CA GLY A 472 11.20 3.73 8.01
C GLY A 472 10.40 4.40 6.89
N GLN A 473 9.10 4.11 6.74
CA GLN A 473 8.26 4.71 5.69
C GLN A 473 7.05 5.44 6.27
N THR A 474 6.54 6.43 5.52
CA THR A 474 5.28 7.11 5.84
C THR A 474 4.12 6.30 5.28
N CYS A 475 3.14 5.96 6.10
CA CYS A 475 1.97 5.18 5.71
C CYS A 475 0.82 5.31 6.72
N VAL A 476 -0.37 4.91 6.29
CA VAL A 476 -1.53 4.74 7.18
C VAL A 476 -1.70 3.26 7.53
N VAL A 477 -1.77 2.96 8.83
CA VAL A 477 -2.01 1.63 9.36
C VAL A 477 -3.44 1.57 9.89
N PRO A 478 -4.27 0.63 9.39
CA PRO A 478 -5.61 0.42 9.91
C PRO A 478 -5.55 -0.22 11.31
N LEU A 479 -6.20 0.39 12.30
CA LEU A 479 -6.28 -0.18 13.65
C LEU A 479 -7.65 -0.75 13.98
N GLN A 480 -8.73 -0.11 13.53
CA GLN A 480 -10.11 -0.59 13.72
C GLN A 480 -10.97 -0.13 12.55
N ASN A 481 -11.61 -1.06 11.84
CA ASN A 481 -12.51 -0.75 10.74
C ASN A 481 -13.89 -0.33 11.24
N SER A 482 -14.60 0.46 10.42
CA SER A 482 -16.01 0.72 10.61
C SER A 482 -16.83 -0.54 10.38
N SER A 483 -17.82 -0.78 11.22
CA SER A 483 -18.84 -1.83 11.03
C SER A 483 -20.11 -1.51 11.83
N VAL A 484 -21.20 -2.19 11.52
CA VAL A 484 -22.46 -2.12 12.28
C VAL A 484 -22.81 -3.51 12.74
N THR A 485 -22.68 -3.79 14.03
CA THR A 485 -23.00 -5.10 14.60
C THR A 485 -24.10 -4.93 15.64
N ASN A 486 -25.19 -5.67 15.49
CA ASN A 486 -26.37 -5.59 16.38
C ASN A 486 -26.90 -4.16 16.59
N GLY A 487 -26.91 -3.34 15.52
CA GLY A 487 -27.36 -1.94 15.57
C GLY A 487 -26.37 -0.98 16.27
N SER A 488 -25.22 -1.48 16.76
CA SER A 488 -24.16 -0.66 17.33
C SER A 488 -23.07 -0.41 16.30
N ARG A 489 -22.70 0.85 16.11
CA ARG A 489 -21.61 1.25 15.20
C ARG A 489 -20.25 1.13 15.88
N GLN A 490 -19.33 0.40 15.26
CA GLN A 490 -17.91 0.39 15.58
C GLN A 490 -17.24 1.57 14.87
N ILE A 491 -16.52 2.39 15.63
CA ILE A 491 -15.90 3.64 15.15
C ILE A 491 -14.53 3.33 14.58
N PRO A 492 -14.19 3.78 13.36
CA PRO A 492 -12.89 3.52 12.74
C PRO A 492 -11.76 4.23 13.51
N VAL A 493 -10.59 3.55 13.59
CA VAL A 493 -9.37 4.07 14.19
C VAL A 493 -8.20 3.82 13.25
N ALA A 494 -7.55 4.89 12.81
CA ALA A 494 -6.37 4.86 11.95
C ALA A 494 -5.09 5.22 12.73
N LEU A 495 -3.93 4.83 12.18
CA LEU A 495 -2.63 5.32 12.62
C LEU A 495 -1.87 5.86 11.41
N LEU A 496 -1.53 7.14 11.45
CA LEU A 496 -0.64 7.76 10.48
C LEU A 496 0.78 7.78 11.03
N VAL A 497 1.66 7.03 10.40
CA VAL A 497 3.12 6.99 10.69
C VAL A 497 3.82 7.88 9.67
N THR A 498 4.65 8.82 10.12
CA THR A 498 5.53 9.62 9.24
C THR A 498 7.00 9.51 9.65
N GLN A 499 7.90 10.05 8.82
CA GLN A 499 9.34 9.95 9.01
C GLN A 499 10.00 11.34 9.08
N ILE A 500 9.43 12.23 9.87
CA ILE A 500 9.92 13.57 10.05
C ILE A 500 11.07 13.54 11.07
N LYS A 501 12.22 14.13 10.74
CA LYS A 501 13.31 14.27 11.69
C LYS A 501 12.97 15.36 12.71
N LYS A 502 13.14 15.06 13.98
CA LYS A 502 13.00 16.05 15.06
C LYS A 502 14.27 16.86 15.16
N GLU A 503 14.16 18.17 15.16
CA GLU A 503 15.32 19.05 15.35
C GLU A 503 15.78 18.99 16.82
N VAL A 504 17.09 19.13 17.02
CA VAL A 504 17.72 19.14 18.35
C VAL A 504 17.87 20.59 18.77
N GLY A 505 17.46 20.94 19.99
CA GLY A 505 17.67 22.30 20.53
C GLY A 505 16.41 23.18 20.60
N GLY A 506 15.25 22.67 20.18
CA GLY A 506 13.97 23.40 20.26
C GLY A 506 13.63 24.26 19.04
N ASP A 507 14.43 24.15 17.98
CA ASP A 507 14.13 24.80 16.71
C ASP A 507 12.86 24.21 16.06
N PRO A 508 12.10 25.01 15.30
CA PRO A 508 10.90 24.52 14.62
C PRO A 508 11.26 23.45 13.60
N VAL A 509 10.56 22.34 13.63
CA VAL A 509 10.72 21.27 12.64
C VAL A 509 10.14 21.72 11.31
N LEU A 510 11.01 21.80 10.29
CA LEU A 510 10.68 22.27 8.95
C LEU A 510 10.59 21.10 7.97
N LEU A 511 9.53 21.07 7.15
CA LEU A 511 9.29 20.05 6.15
C LEU A 511 9.85 20.47 4.79
N ARG A 512 10.52 19.53 4.10
CA ARG A 512 10.79 19.70 2.67
C ARG A 512 9.46 19.67 1.92
N PHE A 513 9.41 20.35 0.80
CA PHE A 513 8.18 20.38 -0.02
C PHE A 513 7.70 18.97 -0.42
N SER A 514 8.60 18.04 -0.72
CA SER A 514 8.27 16.64 -0.97
C SER A 514 7.65 15.91 0.24
N GLU A 515 8.05 16.27 1.46
CA GLU A 515 7.48 15.72 2.70
C GLU A 515 6.09 16.28 2.96
N VAL A 516 5.87 17.57 2.65
CA VAL A 516 4.54 18.18 2.69
C VAL A 516 3.58 17.46 1.74
N LEU A 517 3.99 17.22 0.48
CA LEU A 517 3.22 16.47 -0.52
C LEU A 517 2.85 15.07 -0.02
N LYS A 518 3.81 14.39 0.59
CA LYS A 518 3.62 13.05 1.11
C LYS A 518 2.68 13.03 2.31
N PHE A 519 2.84 13.97 3.24
CA PHE A 519 1.97 14.10 4.40
C PHE A 519 0.53 14.38 3.96
N PHE A 520 0.33 15.26 2.99
CA PHE A 520 -0.98 15.57 2.42
C PHE A 520 -1.65 14.36 1.79
N HIS A 521 -0.90 13.57 1.01
CA HIS A 521 -1.39 12.35 0.39
C HIS A 521 -1.81 11.28 1.41
N GLU A 522 -0.93 11.01 2.38
CA GLU A 522 -1.21 10.01 3.42
C GLU A 522 -2.37 10.46 4.34
N PHE A 523 -2.50 11.78 4.58
CA PHE A 523 -3.65 12.30 5.29
C PHE A 523 -4.96 12.10 4.52
N GLY A 524 -4.91 12.11 3.18
CA GLY A 524 -6.03 11.70 2.33
C GLY A 524 -6.50 10.27 2.61
N HIS A 525 -5.59 9.34 2.85
CA HIS A 525 -5.93 8.00 3.31
C HIS A 525 -6.57 7.98 4.70
N VAL A 526 -6.12 8.83 5.64
CA VAL A 526 -6.75 8.94 6.97
C VAL A 526 -8.20 9.41 6.83
N VAL A 527 -8.45 10.45 6.04
CA VAL A 527 -9.82 10.95 5.80
C VAL A 527 -10.69 9.88 5.13
N HIS A 528 -10.17 9.22 4.11
CA HIS A 528 -10.86 8.10 3.46
C HIS A 528 -11.21 6.99 4.46
N TYR A 529 -10.26 6.60 5.29
CA TYR A 529 -10.45 5.57 6.31
C TYR A 529 -11.57 5.90 7.30
N ILE A 530 -11.56 7.13 7.82
CA ILE A 530 -12.51 7.58 8.83
C ILE A 530 -13.90 7.78 8.25
N CYS A 531 -13.99 8.26 7.01
CA CYS A 531 -15.28 8.53 6.35
C CYS A 531 -15.90 7.29 5.69
N ASN A 532 -15.20 6.15 5.67
CA ASN A 532 -15.76 4.91 5.14
C ASN A 532 -16.72 4.25 6.15
N HIS A 533 -18.02 4.32 5.87
CA HIS A 533 -19.11 3.84 6.72
C HIS A 533 -19.70 2.52 6.22
N ALA A 534 -18.89 1.47 6.12
CA ALA A 534 -19.38 0.14 5.75
C ALA A 534 -20.11 -0.54 6.92
N SER A 535 -21.14 -1.34 6.61
CA SER A 535 -21.82 -2.16 7.61
C SER A 535 -20.97 -3.37 8.02
N PHE A 536 -20.22 -3.94 7.09
CA PHE A 536 -19.30 -5.06 7.34
C PHE A 536 -17.88 -4.56 7.51
N ALA A 537 -17.17 -5.02 8.55
CA ALA A 537 -15.78 -4.65 8.82
C ALA A 537 -14.85 -4.93 7.61
N LYS A 538 -15.16 -5.96 6.83
CA LYS A 538 -14.45 -6.33 5.60
C LYS A 538 -14.40 -5.25 4.53
N PHE A 539 -15.41 -4.40 4.46
CA PHE A 539 -15.49 -3.30 3.50
C PHE A 539 -15.17 -1.94 4.14
N GLY A 540 -14.87 -1.94 5.43
CA GLY A 540 -14.47 -0.76 6.17
C GLY A 540 -13.01 -0.37 5.92
N GLY A 541 -12.70 0.90 6.12
CA GLY A 541 -11.34 1.40 6.09
C GLY A 541 -10.68 1.34 4.72
N LEU A 542 -9.44 0.86 4.66
CA LEU A 542 -8.63 0.72 3.44
C LEU A 542 -8.64 -0.72 2.87
N GLN A 543 -9.47 -1.62 3.37
CA GLN A 543 -9.61 -2.98 2.85
C GLN A 543 -10.48 -3.02 1.59
N LEU A 544 -10.14 -2.17 0.63
CA LEU A 544 -10.79 -2.03 -0.66
C LEU A 544 -9.93 -2.63 -1.77
N ASP A 545 -10.48 -2.66 -2.99
CA ASP A 545 -9.75 -3.11 -4.15
C ASP A 545 -8.49 -2.25 -4.35
N PRO A 546 -7.30 -2.81 -4.59
CA PRO A 546 -6.05 -2.07 -4.72
C PRO A 546 -6.06 -0.99 -5.80
N ASP A 547 -6.86 -1.15 -6.86
CA ASP A 547 -7.04 -0.17 -7.93
C ASP A 547 -8.09 0.90 -7.59
N PHE A 548 -8.75 0.81 -6.42
CA PHE A 548 -9.64 1.83 -5.89
C PHE A 548 -9.05 2.60 -4.69
N VAL A 549 -8.38 1.91 -3.79
CA VAL A 549 -7.95 2.45 -2.47
C VAL A 549 -7.13 3.73 -2.56
N GLU A 550 -6.37 3.88 -3.65
CA GLU A 550 -5.53 5.06 -3.90
C GLU A 550 -6.34 6.25 -4.47
N ILE A 551 -7.52 6.04 -5.09
CA ILE A 551 -8.27 7.11 -5.76
C ILE A 551 -8.56 8.28 -4.82
N PRO A 552 -9.15 8.08 -3.62
CA PRO A 552 -9.43 9.17 -2.72
C PRO A 552 -8.17 9.94 -2.29
N ALA A 553 -7.07 9.24 -2.00
CA ALA A 553 -5.81 9.89 -1.63
C ALA A 553 -5.13 10.60 -2.82
N GLN A 554 -5.29 10.10 -4.04
CA GLN A 554 -4.76 10.75 -5.24
C GLN A 554 -5.49 12.07 -5.55
N ILE A 555 -6.78 12.20 -5.22
CA ILE A 555 -7.54 13.46 -5.39
C ILE A 555 -6.94 14.59 -4.54
N TRP A 556 -6.31 14.28 -3.43
CA TRP A 556 -5.62 15.27 -2.60
C TRP A 556 -4.41 15.91 -3.30
N LYS A 557 -3.79 15.24 -4.25
CA LYS A 557 -2.67 15.80 -5.02
C LYS A 557 -3.10 16.95 -5.94
N PRO A 558 -4.16 16.84 -6.77
CA PRO A 558 -4.70 17.97 -7.52
C PRO A 558 -5.28 19.06 -6.61
N LEU A 559 -5.99 18.70 -5.54
CA LEU A 559 -6.44 19.69 -4.54
C LEU A 559 -5.26 20.53 -4.05
N MET A 560 -4.14 19.91 -3.72
CA MET A 560 -2.94 20.63 -3.34
C MET A 560 -2.31 21.37 -4.53
N ASN A 561 -2.31 20.84 -5.75
CA ASN A 561 -1.73 21.49 -6.93
C ASN A 561 -2.41 22.82 -7.29
N ARG A 562 -3.75 22.88 -7.20
CA ARG A 562 -4.48 24.13 -7.40
C ARG A 562 -4.51 25.04 -6.19
N CYS A 563 -4.09 24.54 -5.05
CA CYS A 563 -3.80 25.39 -3.90
C CYS A 563 -2.75 26.47 -4.20
N TYR A 564 -2.01 26.36 -5.33
CA TYR A 564 -1.11 27.39 -5.83
C TYR A 564 -1.83 28.61 -6.43
N GLU A 565 -3.06 28.44 -6.90
CA GLU A 565 -3.83 29.56 -7.48
C GLU A 565 -4.67 30.28 -6.44
N MET A 566 -4.78 29.76 -5.20
CA MET A 566 -5.66 30.27 -4.16
C MET A 566 -5.21 29.92 -2.72
N PRO A 567 -5.92 30.41 -1.71
CA PRO A 567 -5.48 30.57 -0.32
C PRO A 567 -4.97 29.32 0.41
N SER A 568 -5.06 28.13 -0.11
CA SER A 568 -4.73 26.90 0.65
C SER A 568 -3.23 26.63 0.78
N LEU A 569 -2.37 26.95 -0.20
CA LEU A 569 -0.92 26.89 0.07
C LEU A 569 -0.54 27.99 1.09
N LYS A 570 -1.23 29.12 1.04
CA LYS A 570 -1.12 30.16 2.07
C LYS A 570 -1.60 29.68 3.44
N LEU A 571 -2.51 28.69 3.49
CA LEU A 571 -2.97 28.07 4.75
C LEU A 571 -1.94 27.09 5.35
N ILE A 572 -1.10 26.46 4.53
CA ILE A 572 -0.12 25.45 4.95
C ILE A 572 1.31 25.99 4.95
N SER A 573 1.55 27.24 4.54
CA SER A 573 2.87 27.86 4.46
C SER A 573 2.92 29.16 5.24
N GLY A 574 4.05 29.38 5.91
CA GLY A 574 4.40 30.60 6.60
C GLY A 574 5.87 30.58 6.97
N PHE A 575 6.58 31.69 6.81
CA PHE A 575 8.00 31.74 7.13
C PHE A 575 8.20 31.41 8.62
N HIS A 576 9.12 30.48 8.93
CA HIS A 576 9.23 29.93 10.29
C HIS A 576 9.46 30.97 11.40
N GLN A 577 10.08 32.11 11.07
CA GLN A 577 10.25 33.24 12.01
C GLN A 577 9.04 34.19 12.03
N ASP A 578 8.20 34.17 11.00
CA ASP A 578 6.98 35.00 10.90
C ASP A 578 5.93 34.25 10.08
N ILE A 579 5.14 33.42 10.74
CA ILE A 579 4.12 32.55 10.10
C ILE A 579 3.03 33.32 9.36
N THR A 580 2.92 34.64 9.54
CA THR A 580 1.99 35.48 8.80
C THR A 580 2.45 35.77 7.38
N LYS A 581 3.70 35.45 7.05
CA LYS A 581 4.27 35.61 5.71
C LYS A 581 4.24 34.28 4.96
N PRO A 582 3.20 34.03 4.14
CA PRO A 582 3.12 32.82 3.34
C PRO A 582 4.17 32.83 2.22
N ILE A 583 4.37 31.68 1.59
CA ILE A 583 5.23 31.54 0.42
C ILE A 583 4.76 32.46 -0.73
N ASN A 584 5.70 33.05 -1.46
CA ASN A 584 5.43 33.96 -2.57
C ASN A 584 4.71 33.25 -3.74
N ASP A 585 3.80 33.97 -4.40
CA ASP A 585 3.02 33.48 -5.53
C ASP A 585 3.90 33.04 -6.71
N ASP A 586 5.04 33.70 -6.95
CA ASP A 586 5.95 33.33 -8.06
C ASP A 586 6.69 32.02 -7.74
N VAL A 587 7.12 31.82 -6.49
CA VAL A 587 7.66 30.53 -6.03
C VAL A 587 6.60 29.44 -6.14
N CYS A 588 5.33 29.72 -5.80
CA CYS A 588 4.23 28.79 -6.00
C CYS A 588 4.05 28.39 -7.47
N LYS A 589 4.09 29.35 -8.39
CA LYS A 589 4.00 29.08 -9.85
C LYS A 589 5.17 28.24 -10.32
N SER A 590 6.39 28.53 -9.85
CA SER A 590 7.60 27.73 -10.17
C SER A 590 7.50 26.31 -9.62
N LEU A 591 7.02 26.11 -8.39
CA LEU A 591 6.76 24.78 -7.82
C LEU A 591 5.72 23.98 -8.63
N LYS A 592 4.65 24.63 -9.09
CA LYS A 592 3.64 24.00 -9.97
C LYS A 592 4.29 23.55 -11.28
N ARG A 593 4.99 24.43 -11.98
CA ARG A 593 5.67 24.11 -13.26
C ARG A 593 6.68 22.99 -13.07
N TRP A 594 7.49 23.03 -12.01
CA TRP A 594 8.44 21.97 -11.67
C TRP A 594 7.77 20.61 -11.48
N ARG A 595 6.63 20.55 -10.80
CA ARG A 595 5.89 19.30 -10.62
C ARG A 595 5.34 18.71 -11.91
N CYS A 596 4.93 19.57 -12.83
CA CYS A 596 4.36 19.16 -14.12
C CYS A 596 5.44 18.97 -15.19
N SER A 597 6.71 19.31 -14.91
CA SER A 597 7.80 19.16 -15.86
C SER A 597 8.04 17.70 -16.21
N PHE A 598 8.25 17.43 -17.49
CA PHE A 598 8.52 16.08 -18.01
C PHE A 598 7.51 15.02 -17.55
N SER A 599 6.26 15.45 -17.35
CA SER A 599 5.21 14.57 -16.82
C SER A 599 4.89 13.41 -17.77
N ALA A 600 4.95 13.65 -19.09
CA ALA A 600 4.68 12.61 -20.08
C ALA A 600 5.79 11.55 -20.12
N LEU A 601 7.06 11.94 -20.13
CA LEU A 601 8.18 11.01 -20.07
C LEU A 601 8.21 10.24 -18.75
N LYS A 602 7.93 10.93 -17.63
CA LYS A 602 7.84 10.29 -16.31
C LYS A 602 6.72 9.24 -16.27
N LEU A 603 5.54 9.55 -16.82
CA LEU A 603 4.41 8.63 -16.85
C LEU A 603 4.65 7.47 -17.84
N LYS A 604 5.27 7.70 -18.99
CA LYS A 604 5.67 6.62 -19.91
C LYS A 604 6.65 5.64 -19.26
N GLN A 605 7.59 6.13 -18.48
CA GLN A 605 8.45 5.25 -17.68
C GLN A 605 7.64 4.43 -16.67
N GLU A 606 6.63 5.01 -16.02
CA GLU A 606 5.76 4.28 -15.10
C GLU A 606 4.91 3.22 -15.82
N ILE A 607 4.45 3.49 -17.03
CA ILE A 607 3.71 2.54 -17.87
C ILE A 607 4.59 1.37 -18.29
N LEU A 608 5.85 1.60 -18.63
CA LEU A 608 6.76 0.56 -19.09
C LEU A 608 7.39 -0.23 -17.95
N TYR A 609 8.03 0.48 -17.02
CA TYR A 609 8.76 -0.11 -15.89
C TYR A 609 8.96 0.88 -14.73
N CYS A 610 9.31 0.34 -13.60
CA CYS A 610 9.54 1.10 -12.38
C CYS A 610 10.60 2.20 -12.55
N LYS A 611 10.21 3.45 -12.25
CA LYS A 611 11.12 4.58 -12.16
C LYS A 611 12.26 4.30 -11.17
N LEU A 612 13.48 4.65 -11.52
CA LEU A 612 14.64 4.70 -10.62
C LEU A 612 14.47 5.69 -9.44
N SER A 613 13.38 6.44 -9.40
CA SER A 613 13.05 7.43 -8.39
C SER A 613 12.59 6.84 -7.05
N LEU A 614 12.82 7.56 -5.97
CA LEU A 614 12.68 7.24 -4.54
C LEU A 614 11.31 6.74 -4.07
N PHE A 615 10.22 6.79 -4.87
CA PHE A 615 8.88 6.50 -4.44
C PHE A 615 8.14 5.56 -5.38
N LYS A 616 7.66 4.44 -4.83
CA LYS A 616 6.70 3.44 -5.33
C LYS A 616 6.85 2.95 -6.79
N LYS A 617 7.01 1.67 -6.90
CA LYS A 617 7.21 0.81 -8.07
C LYS A 617 5.89 0.67 -8.83
N VAL A 618 5.85 1.08 -10.10
CA VAL A 618 4.74 0.74 -10.99
C VAL A 618 5.32 0.12 -12.26
N ILE A 619 4.93 -1.11 -12.56
CA ILE A 619 5.21 -1.82 -13.80
C ILE A 619 3.83 -2.06 -14.41
N GLY A 620 3.53 -1.42 -15.55
CA GLY A 620 2.21 -1.55 -16.17
C GLY A 620 2.16 -2.65 -17.21
N LEU A 621 2.56 -2.31 -18.44
CA LEU A 621 2.44 -3.20 -19.62
C LEU A 621 3.26 -4.48 -19.50
N PHE A 622 4.52 -4.37 -19.07
CA PHE A 622 5.38 -5.54 -18.93
C PHE A 622 4.79 -6.57 -17.96
N ASP A 623 4.35 -6.13 -16.79
CA ASP A 623 3.74 -6.99 -15.76
C ASP A 623 2.45 -7.67 -16.27
N GLN A 624 1.60 -6.93 -16.98
CA GLN A 624 0.38 -7.49 -17.56
C GLN A 624 0.70 -8.56 -18.62
N ILE A 625 1.64 -8.32 -19.52
CA ILE A 625 1.98 -9.25 -20.60
C ILE A 625 2.59 -10.53 -20.05
N ILE A 626 3.57 -10.45 -19.13
CA ILE A 626 4.20 -11.65 -18.57
C ILE A 626 3.21 -12.51 -17.79
N HIS A 627 2.22 -11.93 -17.13
CA HIS A 627 1.22 -12.66 -16.36
C HIS A 627 -0.02 -13.07 -17.18
N SER A 628 -0.16 -12.57 -18.40
CA SER A 628 -1.21 -12.99 -19.34
C SER A 628 -0.75 -14.10 -20.29
N THR A 629 0.55 -14.41 -20.34
CA THR A 629 1.18 -15.37 -21.26
C THR A 629 1.79 -16.53 -20.47
N GLU A 630 1.65 -17.75 -20.97
CA GLU A 630 2.20 -18.94 -20.28
C GLU A 630 3.73 -19.04 -20.40
N ASN A 631 4.23 -18.85 -21.63
CA ASN A 631 5.66 -18.93 -21.92
C ASN A 631 6.08 -17.61 -22.57
N VAL A 632 6.91 -16.86 -21.90
CA VAL A 632 7.36 -15.55 -22.36
C VAL A 632 8.88 -15.47 -22.31
N ASP A 633 9.49 -15.03 -23.40
CA ASP A 633 10.86 -14.56 -23.38
C ASP A 633 10.89 -13.18 -22.72
N ILE A 634 11.20 -13.17 -21.44
CA ILE A 634 11.22 -11.95 -20.60
C ILE A 634 12.20 -10.92 -21.15
N VAL A 635 13.37 -11.37 -21.62
CA VAL A 635 14.42 -10.52 -22.16
C VAL A 635 14.02 -9.89 -23.48
N GLY A 636 13.55 -10.72 -24.42
CA GLY A 636 13.10 -10.27 -25.74
C GLY A 636 11.88 -9.36 -25.64
N LEU A 637 10.92 -9.68 -24.77
CA LEU A 637 9.74 -8.86 -24.53
C LEU A 637 10.15 -7.45 -24.07
N PHE A 638 11.03 -7.36 -23.07
CA PHE A 638 11.45 -6.08 -22.53
C PHE A 638 12.21 -5.25 -23.59
N LYS A 639 13.06 -5.89 -24.36
CA LYS A 639 13.81 -5.30 -25.47
C LYS A 639 12.88 -4.73 -26.56
N HIS A 640 11.73 -5.39 -26.80
CA HIS A 640 10.72 -4.94 -27.76
C HIS A 640 9.85 -3.80 -27.20
N LEU A 641 9.39 -3.90 -25.95
CA LEU A 641 8.51 -2.91 -25.34
C LEU A 641 9.19 -1.58 -25.07
N HIS A 642 10.47 -1.60 -24.69
CA HIS A 642 11.19 -0.41 -24.27
C HIS A 642 11.20 0.69 -25.35
N PRO A 643 11.66 0.46 -26.60
CA PRO A 643 11.64 1.49 -27.62
C PRO A 643 10.21 1.87 -28.06
N LYS A 644 9.25 0.93 -28.04
CA LYS A 644 7.84 1.22 -28.35
C LYS A 644 7.26 2.27 -27.39
N VAL A 645 7.48 2.12 -26.10
CA VAL A 645 6.92 3.01 -25.07
C VAL A 645 7.76 4.28 -24.91
N MET A 646 9.10 4.17 -24.99
CA MET A 646 10.05 5.27 -24.74
C MET A 646 10.49 5.99 -26.03
N LEU A 647 9.62 6.05 -27.05
CA LEU A 647 9.79 6.86 -28.26
C LEU A 647 11.13 6.60 -28.99
N GLY A 648 11.49 5.34 -29.16
CA GLY A 648 12.69 4.91 -29.86
C GLY A 648 13.97 4.92 -29.02
N LEU A 649 13.92 5.32 -27.73
CA LEU A 649 15.08 5.14 -26.86
C LEU A 649 15.32 3.65 -26.64
N LEU A 650 16.52 3.19 -27.00
CA LEU A 650 16.91 1.79 -26.84
C LEU A 650 17.31 1.49 -25.40
N MET A 651 17.12 0.25 -25.01
CA MET A 651 17.72 -0.30 -23.81
C MET A 651 19.25 -0.30 -23.91
N LEU A 652 19.92 -0.16 -22.79
CA LEU A 652 21.37 -0.38 -22.70
C LEU A 652 21.70 -1.84 -23.03
N GLU A 653 22.65 -2.04 -23.94
CA GLU A 653 23.05 -3.37 -24.38
C GLU A 653 23.55 -4.23 -23.22
N GLY A 654 23.14 -5.49 -23.20
CA GLY A 654 23.52 -6.45 -22.17
C GLY A 654 22.90 -6.18 -20.80
N THR A 655 21.89 -5.32 -20.69
CA THR A 655 21.15 -5.09 -19.44
C THR A 655 19.83 -5.84 -19.43
N ASN A 656 19.36 -6.19 -18.24
CA ASN A 656 18.07 -6.85 -18.05
C ASN A 656 17.39 -6.39 -16.75
N PRO A 657 16.69 -5.27 -16.77
CA PRO A 657 16.09 -4.70 -15.56
C PRO A 657 15.06 -5.64 -14.89
N ALA A 658 14.46 -6.58 -15.60
CA ALA A 658 13.50 -7.54 -15.07
C ALA A 658 14.07 -8.42 -13.94
N SER A 659 15.40 -8.60 -13.89
CA SER A 659 16.09 -9.31 -12.79
C SER A 659 15.99 -8.57 -11.45
N CYS A 660 15.65 -7.27 -11.47
CA CYS A 660 15.66 -6.38 -10.31
C CYS A 660 14.28 -5.81 -9.95
N PHE A 661 13.17 -6.39 -10.43
CA PHE A 661 11.80 -5.94 -10.16
C PHE A 661 11.13 -6.75 -9.04
N PRO A 662 11.30 -6.42 -7.76
CA PRO A 662 10.72 -7.22 -6.67
C PRO A 662 9.19 -7.28 -6.71
N SER A 663 8.52 -6.26 -7.25
CA SER A 663 7.06 -6.20 -7.37
C SER A 663 6.46 -7.22 -8.34
N THR A 664 7.21 -7.71 -9.32
CA THR A 664 6.77 -8.82 -10.19
C THR A 664 6.95 -10.18 -9.51
N ALA A 665 7.83 -10.27 -8.54
CA ALA A 665 8.06 -11.48 -7.77
C ALA A 665 7.09 -11.62 -6.60
N ILE A 666 6.76 -10.51 -5.89
CA ILE A 666 5.89 -10.56 -4.72
C ILE A 666 5.16 -9.23 -4.49
N GLY A 667 3.87 -9.32 -4.23
CA GLY A 667 3.01 -8.27 -3.67
C GLY A 667 2.32 -7.36 -4.68
N CYS A 668 2.75 -7.32 -5.96
CA CYS A 668 2.10 -6.50 -7.00
C CYS A 668 2.00 -7.22 -8.35
N GLU A 669 2.19 -8.54 -8.39
CA GLU A 669 2.14 -9.35 -9.60
C GLU A 669 0.80 -9.22 -10.31
N ALA A 670 0.83 -8.88 -11.60
CA ALA A 670 -0.31 -8.52 -12.45
C ALA A 670 -1.19 -7.37 -11.90
N ALA A 671 -0.66 -6.59 -10.96
CA ALA A 671 -1.40 -5.58 -10.20
C ALA A 671 -0.80 -4.18 -10.28
N CYS A 672 0.35 -4.05 -10.88
CA CYS A 672 1.11 -2.80 -10.90
C CYS A 672 0.40 -1.66 -11.65
N TYR A 673 -0.58 -1.95 -12.50
CA TYR A 673 -1.42 -0.96 -13.17
C TYR A 673 -2.24 -0.10 -12.21
N SER A 674 -2.57 -0.61 -11.02
CA SER A 674 -3.51 -0.01 -10.05
C SER A 674 -3.18 1.44 -9.73
N HIS A 675 -1.90 1.80 -9.71
CA HIS A 675 -1.47 3.15 -9.39
C HIS A 675 -1.80 4.15 -10.50
N ILE A 676 -1.50 3.81 -11.77
CA ILE A 676 -1.84 4.65 -12.93
C ILE A 676 -3.36 4.72 -13.08
N TRP A 677 -4.04 3.60 -12.93
CA TRP A 677 -5.49 3.52 -12.90
C TRP A 677 -6.09 4.52 -11.91
N SER A 678 -5.66 4.44 -10.65
CA SER A 678 -6.14 5.35 -9.61
C SER A 678 -5.80 6.81 -9.86
N GLN A 679 -4.63 7.12 -10.45
CA GLN A 679 -4.25 8.50 -10.81
C GLN A 679 -5.18 9.08 -11.87
N VAL A 680 -5.50 8.31 -12.90
CA VAL A 680 -6.37 8.76 -14.00
C VAL A 680 -7.80 8.99 -13.51
N PHE A 681 -8.35 8.04 -12.72
CA PHE A 681 -9.67 8.23 -12.11
C PHE A 681 -9.72 9.42 -11.16
N ALA A 682 -8.69 9.62 -10.34
CA ALA A 682 -8.60 10.77 -9.45
C ALA A 682 -8.54 12.09 -10.23
N ALA A 683 -7.81 12.13 -11.36
CA ALA A 683 -7.73 13.30 -12.22
C ALA A 683 -9.07 13.61 -12.89
N ASP A 684 -9.80 12.59 -13.34
CA ASP A 684 -11.14 12.76 -13.93
C ASP A 684 -12.15 13.28 -12.90
N ILE A 685 -12.22 12.67 -11.73
CA ILE A 685 -13.07 13.13 -10.62
C ILE A 685 -12.74 14.58 -10.26
N TYR A 686 -11.46 14.91 -10.19
CA TYR A 686 -11.02 16.26 -9.91
C TYR A 686 -11.47 17.23 -11.01
N ALA A 687 -11.23 16.90 -12.26
CA ALA A 687 -11.60 17.73 -13.42
C ALA A 687 -13.12 17.94 -13.52
N SER A 688 -13.91 16.89 -13.22
CA SER A 688 -15.37 16.92 -13.35
C SER A 688 -16.10 17.55 -12.15
N LYS A 689 -15.49 17.54 -10.94
CA LYS A 689 -16.18 17.92 -9.71
C LYS A 689 -15.55 19.08 -8.95
N PHE A 690 -14.22 19.21 -8.99
CA PHE A 690 -13.48 20.18 -8.17
C PHE A 690 -12.74 21.25 -8.98
N ARG A 691 -12.70 21.16 -10.31
CA ARG A 691 -11.91 22.05 -11.15
C ARG A 691 -12.31 23.51 -11.02
N ASP A 692 -13.63 23.80 -10.98
CA ASP A 692 -14.14 25.16 -11.00
C ASP A 692 -14.14 25.80 -9.62
N ASP A 693 -14.37 25.02 -8.57
CA ASP A 693 -14.33 25.47 -7.18
C ASP A 693 -13.84 24.35 -6.25
N ILE A 694 -12.57 24.45 -5.85
CA ILE A 694 -11.90 23.47 -4.98
C ILE A 694 -12.49 23.46 -3.57
N PHE A 695 -12.95 24.61 -3.08
CA PHE A 695 -13.50 24.79 -1.74
C PHE A 695 -15.01 24.64 -1.69
N ASN A 696 -15.63 24.14 -2.74
CA ASN A 696 -17.05 23.83 -2.73
C ASN A 696 -17.37 22.72 -1.72
N GLN A 697 -17.79 23.13 -0.54
CA GLN A 697 -18.08 22.23 0.57
C GLN A 697 -19.18 21.22 0.22
N HIS A 698 -20.20 21.63 -0.56
CA HIS A 698 -21.26 20.72 -1.00
C HIS A 698 -20.68 19.57 -1.85
N THR A 699 -19.81 19.89 -2.80
CA THR A 699 -19.11 18.88 -3.63
C THR A 699 -18.21 18.01 -2.78
N GLY A 700 -17.45 18.61 -1.86
CA GLY A 700 -16.55 17.86 -0.96
C GLY A 700 -17.31 16.92 -0.03
N MET A 701 -18.42 17.36 0.57
CA MET A 701 -19.26 16.53 1.42
C MET A 701 -19.97 15.44 0.63
N HIS A 702 -20.45 15.73 -0.57
CA HIS A 702 -21.03 14.72 -1.45
C HIS A 702 -19.99 13.67 -1.82
N PHE A 703 -18.76 14.07 -2.13
CA PHE A 703 -17.64 13.14 -2.36
C PHE A 703 -17.37 12.30 -1.11
N ARG A 704 -17.19 12.92 0.06
CA ARG A 704 -16.98 12.24 1.34
C ARG A 704 -18.03 11.18 1.63
N ASN A 705 -19.30 11.47 1.37
CA ASN A 705 -20.42 10.59 1.75
C ASN A 705 -20.68 9.46 0.74
N LYS A 706 -20.38 9.66 -0.54
CA LYS A 706 -20.69 8.68 -1.60
C LYS A 706 -19.51 7.82 -2.03
N TYR A 707 -18.33 8.40 -2.17
CA TYR A 707 -17.19 7.69 -2.78
C TYR A 707 -16.51 6.63 -1.89
N PRO A 708 -16.47 6.75 -0.56
CA PRO A 708 -15.93 5.67 0.27
C PRO A 708 -16.70 4.35 0.17
N LEU A 709 -18.00 4.41 -0.16
CA LEU A 709 -18.88 3.26 -0.29
C LEU A 709 -18.91 2.67 -1.72
N ALA A 710 -18.34 3.38 -2.70
CA ALA A 710 -18.61 3.15 -4.12
C ALA A 710 -17.68 2.16 -4.81
N SER A 711 -16.86 1.37 -4.10
CA SER A 711 -15.90 0.43 -4.71
C SER A 711 -16.48 -0.53 -5.76
N HIS A 712 -17.81 -0.64 -5.90
CA HIS A 712 -18.49 -1.43 -6.93
C HIS A 712 -19.59 -0.67 -7.69
N ALA A 713 -19.86 0.59 -7.37
CA ALA A 713 -20.90 1.37 -8.05
C ALA A 713 -20.37 2.14 -9.28
N LEU A 714 -19.06 2.12 -9.49
CA LEU A 714 -18.43 2.78 -10.63
C LEU A 714 -18.38 1.82 -11.83
N ASN A 715 -19.54 1.50 -12.40
CA ASN A 715 -19.65 1.15 -13.84
C ASN A 715 -19.26 2.36 -14.73
N LEU A 716 -18.36 3.18 -14.21
CA LEU A 716 -17.86 4.38 -14.86
C LEU A 716 -16.51 4.04 -15.49
N VAL A 717 -16.53 3.47 -16.68
CA VAL A 717 -15.48 3.73 -17.67
C VAL A 717 -15.94 4.98 -18.41
N PRO A 718 -15.44 6.17 -18.08
CA PRO A 718 -15.80 7.37 -18.81
C PRO A 718 -15.12 7.30 -20.18
N GLU A 719 -15.90 7.41 -21.26
CA GLU A 719 -15.41 7.44 -22.64
C GLU A 719 -14.47 8.63 -22.93
N ASN A 720 -14.33 9.59 -22.00
CA ASN A 720 -13.51 10.80 -22.15
C ASN A 720 -12.36 10.93 -21.13
N LEU A 721 -11.97 9.84 -20.48
CA LEU A 721 -11.02 9.82 -19.34
C LEU A 721 -9.61 10.34 -19.68
N ILE A 722 -9.15 10.07 -20.88
CA ILE A 722 -7.75 10.29 -21.27
C ILE A 722 -7.45 11.79 -21.44
N LEU A 723 -8.40 12.55 -21.98
CA LEU A 723 -8.22 13.99 -22.23
C LEU A 723 -8.20 14.80 -20.93
N ALA A 724 -9.00 14.40 -19.92
CA ALA A 724 -9.08 15.09 -18.63
C ALA A 724 -7.81 14.88 -17.79
N ALA A 725 -7.23 13.68 -17.81
CA ALA A 725 -5.98 13.38 -17.09
C ALA A 725 -4.78 14.15 -17.68
N LEU A 726 -4.72 14.27 -19.00
CA LEU A 726 -3.68 15.04 -19.70
C LEU A 726 -3.81 16.54 -19.46
N THR A 727 -5.04 17.09 -19.45
CA THR A 727 -5.28 18.52 -19.19
C THR A 727 -5.01 18.93 -17.75
N THR A 728 -5.16 18.03 -16.77
CA THR A 728 -4.81 18.31 -15.36
C THR A 728 -3.30 18.31 -15.12
N CYS A 729 -2.51 17.65 -15.97
CA CYS A 729 -1.04 17.72 -15.93
C CYS A 729 -0.46 18.85 -16.79
N THR A 730 -1.21 19.36 -17.76
CA THR A 730 -0.74 20.39 -18.71
C THR A 730 -1.26 21.81 -18.41
N LEU A 731 -2.24 21.96 -17.54
CA LEU A 731 -2.73 23.22 -16.98
C LEU A 731 -2.27 23.40 -15.54
#